data_ae71427d62ee7f3d1311bfc51755168e
#
_entry.id   ae71427d62ee7f3d1311bfc51755168e
#
_cell.length_a   1.000
_cell.length_b   1.000
_cell.length_c   1.000
_cell.angle_alpha   90.00
_cell.angle_beta   90.00
_cell.angle_gamma   90.00
#
_symmetry.space_group_name_H-M   'P 1'
#
loop_
_entity.id
_entity.type
_entity.pdbx_description
1 polymer ?
#
loop_
_entity_poly.entity_id
_entity_poly.type
_entity_poly.pdbx_seq_one_letter_code
_entity_poly.pdbx_strand_id
1 'polypeptide(L)'
;MSEFTFLTQEQFFEDDKLDIFKKRGTMAAVTDFSILLGAYVSNYHVDGDSSLEGRTGYYWTRSDDGDNDARVVSEFGYRYYRDVYDRNGGARPALPFSSIDRIPTNGVSGRRASDGILEVEYGYYPQKAVSKDMQSRLEQAYTRRTLSKTRNTYTTDSVKYDEYSTPFNAKTHEEYEYNGKRYVRVEVNSGKSQYTLSNGENYRDGDSVWVEVAPVKWLVDEKARTMITEKLIFSGVQFNREKNYHTRDFDKTDIKAFMDRYLARDLVQARGLESVDRNREDSEGFAPRKSRLQKLNPDKTGHAERTRMTDTEIIQNWIEAGESVLLRGPSGIGKTERIKTLYPDLIYMKLTNNMFPEKVVGSVNLQTGQSIPPDFAKTAIMQEATEEERRLVEENIQNIYDIADTVYERSKTSDKKVVIMLDELLNVKPAVQSLVYTLVLNRMVEIGKGLKLPDNVVVVATGNQKKYSSVAEDLAEPLEKRFDHILDMEPKVGEWITGYAIPQKIHPAVIGYMLSKYNNSGKSENIDDIGYFYEEPEVGEEHLDANGCKGRTNDPRGWTSISHTLYNFERNLAAGKYEGKDVEDIIQRSIGTKLREEWAAEFFDFYNLPTLTPEEVAKGMGKGYTQADLPRDISERFAYMTALITADESQVESCREFIRKHCDPEYLSIYDIYWAGNDERKMEKISELQEISLALHTGKETEGYAKDGVSAYTDIGQMYSTYLTRDKGVRSDGYERS
;
A
#
# COMPACT_ATOMS: atom_id res chain seq x y z
N MET A 1 -1.42 -4.73 -18.21
CA MET A 1 0.04 -4.45 -18.21
C MET A 1 0.25 -3.24 -19.09
N SER A 2 0.90 -2.20 -18.58
CA SER A 2 1.27 -1.04 -19.38
C SER A 2 2.32 -1.47 -20.41
N GLU A 3 2.00 -1.34 -21.68
CA GLU A 3 2.91 -1.72 -22.75
C GLU A 3 3.88 -0.58 -23.03
N PHE A 4 5.12 -0.73 -22.61
CA PHE A 4 6.19 0.17 -23.03
C PHE A 4 6.40 0.07 -24.54
N THR A 5 6.55 1.22 -25.20
CA THR A 5 6.76 1.31 -26.64
C THR A 5 7.81 2.39 -26.95
N PHE A 6 8.13 2.57 -28.21
CA PHE A 6 8.79 3.78 -28.71
C PHE A 6 7.78 4.63 -29.47
N LEU A 7 8.08 5.91 -29.61
CA LEU A 7 7.31 6.79 -30.48
C LEU A 7 7.73 6.60 -31.95
N THR A 8 6.80 6.92 -32.85
CA THR A 8 7.09 6.94 -34.30
C THR A 8 7.83 8.21 -34.69
N GLN A 9 8.49 8.22 -35.85
CA GLN A 9 9.13 9.45 -36.36
C GLN A 9 8.15 10.59 -36.59
N GLU A 10 6.92 10.28 -37.03
CA GLU A 10 5.85 11.24 -37.21
C GLU A 10 5.53 12.00 -35.93
N GLN A 11 5.49 11.28 -34.78
CA GLN A 11 5.26 11.86 -33.46
C GLN A 11 6.39 12.79 -33.00
N PHE A 12 7.60 12.66 -33.56
CA PHE A 12 8.71 13.58 -33.32
C PHE A 12 8.73 14.80 -34.23
N PHE A 13 8.36 14.64 -35.50
CA PHE A 13 8.75 15.60 -36.55
C PHE A 13 7.61 16.10 -37.45
N GLU A 14 6.48 15.41 -37.58
CA GLU A 14 5.42 15.70 -38.55
C GLU A 14 4.20 16.35 -37.92
N ASP A 15 3.07 16.29 -38.61
CA ASP A 15 1.81 16.91 -38.15
C ASP A 15 1.34 16.36 -36.81
N ASP A 16 1.64 15.09 -36.52
CA ASP A 16 1.36 14.42 -35.25
C ASP A 16 2.43 14.68 -34.18
N LYS A 17 3.31 15.64 -34.40
CA LYS A 17 4.37 16.01 -33.46
C LYS A 17 3.80 16.33 -32.09
N LEU A 18 4.28 15.61 -31.07
CA LEU A 18 3.87 15.80 -29.69
C LEU A 18 4.21 17.21 -29.17
N ASP A 19 3.36 17.75 -28.33
CA ASP A 19 3.56 19.08 -27.74
C ASP A 19 4.84 19.16 -26.91
N ILE A 20 5.30 18.07 -26.31
CA ILE A 20 6.61 17.95 -25.66
C ILE A 20 7.73 18.39 -26.60
N PHE A 21 7.76 17.86 -27.84
CA PHE A 21 8.84 18.15 -28.80
C PHE A 21 8.71 19.50 -29.48
N LYS A 22 7.50 20.05 -29.53
CA LYS A 22 7.29 21.44 -29.98
C LYS A 22 7.93 22.45 -29.03
N LYS A 23 7.97 22.11 -27.72
CA LYS A 23 8.46 22.99 -26.65
C LYS A 23 9.91 22.74 -26.26
N ARG A 24 10.35 21.50 -26.24
CA ARG A 24 11.68 21.09 -25.73
C ARG A 24 12.62 20.51 -26.78
N GLY A 25 12.20 20.49 -28.05
CA GLY A 25 12.98 19.79 -29.06
C GLY A 25 13.00 18.26 -28.87
N THR A 26 13.75 17.59 -29.74
CA THR A 26 13.80 16.13 -29.82
C THR A 26 15.07 15.52 -29.23
N MET A 27 16.12 16.32 -28.95
CA MET A 27 17.33 15.85 -28.31
C MET A 27 17.03 15.21 -26.96
N ALA A 28 17.79 14.20 -26.57
CA ALA A 28 17.67 13.58 -25.25
C ALA A 28 19.06 13.32 -24.66
N ALA A 29 19.20 13.63 -23.38
CA ALA A 29 20.41 13.33 -22.62
C ALA A 29 20.54 11.85 -22.32
N VAL A 30 21.77 11.36 -22.14
CA VAL A 30 22.10 9.95 -21.89
C VAL A 30 22.39 9.76 -20.40
N THR A 31 21.78 8.76 -19.74
CA THR A 31 22.15 8.41 -18.38
C THR A 31 23.52 7.74 -18.33
N ASP A 32 24.24 7.86 -17.21
CA ASP A 32 25.52 7.16 -17.03
C ASP A 32 25.37 5.65 -17.19
N PHE A 33 24.26 5.09 -16.69
CA PHE A 33 23.99 3.66 -16.87
C PHE A 33 23.91 3.28 -18.35
N SER A 34 23.21 4.06 -19.19
CA SER A 34 23.17 3.83 -20.62
C SER A 34 24.56 3.92 -21.28
N ILE A 35 25.39 4.86 -20.84
CA ILE A 35 26.78 5.00 -21.32
C ILE A 35 27.59 3.76 -20.99
N LEU A 36 27.48 3.25 -19.76
CA LEU A 36 28.16 2.03 -19.31
C LEU A 36 27.70 0.78 -20.08
N LEU A 37 26.48 0.77 -20.60
CA LEU A 37 25.95 -0.28 -21.45
C LEU A 37 26.33 -0.11 -22.93
N GLY A 38 27.03 0.96 -23.30
CA GLY A 38 27.52 1.19 -24.65
C GLY A 38 26.77 2.25 -25.45
N ALA A 39 25.87 3.03 -24.87
CA ALA A 39 25.21 4.12 -25.59
C ALA A 39 26.23 5.06 -26.22
N TYR A 40 25.95 5.50 -27.43
CA TYR A 40 26.67 6.60 -28.03
C TYR A 40 26.37 7.89 -27.27
N VAL A 41 27.39 8.63 -26.91
CA VAL A 41 27.29 9.93 -26.26
C VAL A 41 28.11 10.96 -27.03
N SER A 42 27.48 12.06 -27.39
CA SER A 42 28.11 13.17 -28.12
C SER A 42 28.61 14.25 -27.14
N ASN A 43 29.32 15.24 -27.71
CA ASN A 43 29.68 16.47 -26.99
C ASN A 43 28.59 17.55 -27.09
N TYR A 44 27.48 17.26 -27.77
CA TYR A 44 26.31 18.12 -27.79
C TYR A 44 25.47 17.91 -26.53
N HIS A 45 24.74 18.92 -26.16
CA HIS A 45 23.94 18.96 -24.93
C HIS A 45 22.50 19.32 -25.25
N VAL A 46 21.56 18.87 -24.44
CA VAL A 46 20.19 19.40 -24.51
C VAL A 46 20.20 20.90 -24.20
N ASP A 47 19.27 21.63 -24.79
CA ASP A 47 19.21 23.10 -24.63
C ASP A 47 19.23 23.51 -23.15
N GLY A 48 20.17 24.42 -22.85
CA GLY A 48 20.31 24.99 -21.50
C GLY A 48 21.10 24.17 -20.48
N ASP A 49 21.53 22.94 -20.81
CA ASP A 49 22.36 22.11 -19.95
C ASP A 49 23.74 21.86 -20.55
N SER A 50 24.72 22.59 -20.09
CA SER A 50 26.16 22.42 -20.48
C SER A 50 26.91 21.42 -19.61
N SER A 51 26.26 20.75 -18.68
CA SER A 51 26.88 19.76 -17.80
C SER A 51 27.13 18.42 -18.51
N LEU A 52 27.94 17.56 -17.89
CA LEU A 52 28.15 16.20 -18.38
C LEU A 52 26.85 15.36 -18.40
N GLU A 53 25.84 15.73 -17.59
CA GLU A 53 24.53 15.08 -17.55
C GLU A 53 23.63 15.46 -18.72
N GLY A 54 23.88 16.62 -19.35
CA GLY A 54 23.13 17.12 -20.51
C GLY A 54 23.59 16.56 -21.85
N ARG A 55 24.68 15.78 -21.90
CA ARG A 55 25.22 15.23 -23.15
C ARG A 55 24.22 14.33 -23.85
N THR A 56 24.05 14.51 -25.15
CA THR A 56 23.05 13.82 -25.97
C THR A 56 23.58 12.56 -26.62
N GLY A 57 22.64 11.68 -26.99
CA GLY A 57 22.87 10.50 -27.79
C GLY A 57 21.75 10.28 -28.80
N TYR A 58 21.97 9.43 -29.82
CA TYR A 58 20.88 9.00 -30.68
C TYR A 58 20.08 7.86 -30.03
N TYR A 59 18.80 7.74 -30.41
CA TYR A 59 17.91 6.74 -29.87
C TYR A 59 16.88 6.21 -30.87
N TRP A 60 16.47 4.99 -30.63
CA TRP A 60 15.54 4.27 -31.47
C TRP A 60 14.14 4.87 -31.50
N THR A 61 13.51 4.85 -32.66
CA THR A 61 12.07 5.09 -32.83
C THR A 61 11.35 3.78 -33.17
N ARG A 62 10.04 3.81 -33.20
CA ARG A 62 9.20 2.67 -33.60
C ARG A 62 9.14 2.46 -35.11
N SER A 63 9.67 3.37 -35.92
CA SER A 63 9.60 3.36 -37.38
C SER A 63 10.77 2.61 -37.99
N ASP A 64 10.50 1.78 -38.97
CA ASP A 64 11.52 1.15 -39.81
C ASP A 64 11.96 2.07 -40.97
N ASP A 65 13.08 1.80 -41.62
CA ASP A 65 13.56 2.54 -42.80
C ASP A 65 13.98 1.62 -43.96
N GLY A 66 13.55 0.38 -43.95
CA GLY A 66 13.87 -0.59 -44.99
C GLY A 66 14.42 -1.90 -44.44
N ASP A 67 15.16 -2.62 -45.29
CA ASP A 67 15.49 -4.02 -45.01
C ASP A 67 16.49 -4.21 -43.84
N ASN A 68 17.41 -3.27 -43.64
CA ASN A 68 18.48 -3.40 -42.64
C ASN A 68 18.58 -2.21 -41.67
N ASP A 69 17.74 -1.19 -41.85
CA ASP A 69 17.84 0.06 -41.08
C ASP A 69 16.56 0.32 -40.29
N ALA A 70 16.74 0.83 -39.08
CA ALA A 70 15.67 1.37 -38.26
C ALA A 70 15.86 2.88 -38.09
N ARG A 71 14.75 3.61 -38.01
CA ARG A 71 14.78 5.06 -37.83
C ARG A 71 15.15 5.42 -36.40
N VAL A 72 15.98 6.45 -36.28
CA VAL A 72 16.43 7.03 -35.00
C VAL A 72 16.22 8.53 -34.99
N VAL A 73 16.16 9.09 -33.81
CA VAL A 73 16.44 10.50 -33.56
C VAL A 73 17.94 10.63 -33.28
N SER A 74 18.65 11.43 -34.08
CA SER A 74 20.09 11.61 -33.91
C SER A 74 20.43 12.41 -32.64
N GLU A 75 21.67 12.39 -32.24
CA GLU A 75 22.21 13.19 -31.12
C GLU A 75 22.01 14.71 -31.30
N PHE A 76 21.73 15.17 -32.50
CA PHE A 76 21.43 16.57 -32.85
C PHE A 76 19.93 16.85 -32.91
N GLY A 77 19.10 15.85 -32.62
CA GLY A 77 17.65 15.97 -32.67
C GLY A 77 17.05 15.90 -34.08
N TYR A 78 17.76 15.39 -35.08
CA TYR A 78 17.28 15.26 -36.45
C TYR A 78 16.86 13.81 -36.79
N ARG A 79 16.06 13.66 -37.84
CA ARG A 79 15.77 12.35 -38.44
C ARG A 79 17.04 11.71 -38.95
N TYR A 80 17.22 10.45 -38.60
CA TYR A 80 18.33 9.65 -39.12
C TYR A 80 17.92 8.17 -39.12
N TYR A 81 18.81 7.32 -39.60
CA TYR A 81 18.65 5.88 -39.58
C TYR A 81 19.94 5.21 -39.10
N ARG A 82 19.82 4.02 -38.60
CA ARG A 82 20.93 3.18 -38.13
C ARG A 82 20.63 1.73 -38.48
N ASP A 83 21.69 0.98 -38.73
CA ASP A 83 21.63 -0.45 -38.88
C ASP A 83 20.92 -1.09 -37.66
N VAL A 84 19.96 -1.98 -37.91
CA VAL A 84 19.20 -2.67 -36.88
C VAL A 84 20.07 -3.47 -35.92
N TYR A 85 21.32 -3.78 -36.28
CA TYR A 85 22.31 -4.46 -35.45
C TYR A 85 23.10 -3.50 -34.57
N ASP A 86 22.94 -2.19 -34.70
CA ASP A 86 23.66 -1.22 -33.90
C ASP A 86 23.27 -1.36 -32.42
N ARG A 87 24.28 -1.50 -31.57
CA ARG A 87 24.10 -1.67 -30.10
C ARG A 87 24.25 -0.37 -29.34
N ASN A 88 24.69 0.68 -29.99
CA ASN A 88 25.00 1.96 -29.38
C ASN A 88 23.79 2.90 -29.33
N GLY A 89 22.68 2.50 -29.92
CA GLY A 89 21.41 3.22 -29.85
C GLY A 89 20.88 3.24 -28.41
N GLY A 90 20.58 4.43 -27.93
CA GLY A 90 19.89 4.61 -26.65
C GLY A 90 18.42 4.25 -26.76
N ALA A 91 17.81 3.91 -25.65
CA ALA A 91 16.37 3.68 -25.56
C ALA A 91 15.71 4.79 -24.73
N ARG A 92 14.68 5.37 -25.33
CA ARG A 92 13.81 6.39 -24.76
C ARG A 92 12.37 5.86 -24.74
N PRO A 93 12.02 4.99 -23.79
CA PRO A 93 10.70 4.37 -23.72
C PRO A 93 9.59 5.39 -23.59
N ALA A 94 8.46 5.08 -24.23
CA ALA A 94 7.19 5.78 -24.07
C ALA A 94 6.14 4.86 -23.46
N LEU A 95 5.18 5.43 -22.76
CA LEU A 95 4.10 4.72 -22.10
C LEU A 95 2.78 5.46 -22.36
N PRO A 96 1.86 4.86 -23.14
CA PRO A 96 0.52 5.38 -23.30
C PRO A 96 -0.30 5.19 -22.01
N PHE A 97 -1.23 6.09 -21.74
CA PHE A 97 -2.15 6.01 -20.61
C PHE A 97 -3.61 6.29 -21.04
N SER A 98 -4.56 5.71 -20.34
CA SER A 98 -5.97 5.74 -20.75
C SER A 98 -6.65 7.08 -20.51
N SER A 99 -6.28 7.79 -19.43
CA SER A 99 -6.82 9.12 -19.09
C SER A 99 -5.79 9.94 -18.31
N ILE A 100 -5.99 11.27 -18.27
CA ILE A 100 -5.10 12.20 -17.55
C ILE A 100 -5.07 11.89 -16.05
N ASP A 101 -6.18 11.43 -15.49
CA ASP A 101 -6.30 11.05 -14.07
C ASP A 101 -5.59 9.72 -13.73
N ARG A 102 -5.09 9.01 -14.76
CA ARG A 102 -4.41 7.73 -14.64
C ARG A 102 -2.98 7.75 -15.17
N ILE A 103 -2.34 8.90 -15.10
CA ILE A 103 -0.92 9.01 -15.42
C ILE A 103 -0.14 8.20 -14.38
N PRO A 104 0.64 7.19 -14.80
CA PRO A 104 1.45 6.42 -13.87
C PRO A 104 2.46 7.30 -13.13
N THR A 105 2.52 7.20 -11.81
CA THR A 105 3.48 7.93 -10.98
C THR A 105 3.98 7.05 -9.84
N ASN A 106 5.04 7.46 -9.16
CA ASN A 106 5.53 6.83 -7.91
C ASN A 106 4.71 7.27 -6.67
N GLY A 107 3.52 7.83 -6.87
CA GLY A 107 2.66 8.32 -5.79
C GLY A 107 2.89 9.80 -5.45
N VAL A 108 3.78 10.48 -6.16
CA VAL A 108 4.01 11.92 -6.03
C VAL A 108 3.31 12.64 -7.19
N SER A 109 2.59 13.70 -6.90
CA SER A 109 1.93 14.53 -7.93
C SER A 109 2.96 15.08 -8.90
N GLY A 110 2.63 15.05 -10.20
CA GLY A 110 3.50 15.60 -11.23
C GLY A 110 3.66 17.12 -11.07
N ARG A 111 4.82 17.62 -11.48
CA ARG A 111 5.15 19.05 -11.49
C ARG A 111 5.00 19.62 -12.88
N ARG A 112 4.30 20.75 -13.02
CA ARG A 112 4.35 21.52 -14.27
C ARG A 112 5.60 22.39 -14.32
N ALA A 113 6.40 22.19 -15.35
CA ALA A 113 7.55 23.01 -15.63
C ALA A 113 7.12 24.40 -16.19
N SER A 114 8.08 25.34 -16.29
CA SER A 114 7.84 26.70 -16.77
C SER A 114 7.29 26.77 -18.19
N ASP A 115 7.58 25.77 -19.03
CA ASP A 115 7.06 25.61 -20.40
C ASP A 115 5.66 24.98 -20.45
N GLY A 116 5.10 24.63 -19.27
CA GLY A 116 3.77 24.02 -19.12
C GLY A 116 3.73 22.52 -19.40
N ILE A 117 4.86 21.83 -19.63
CA ILE A 117 4.92 20.37 -19.72
C ILE A 117 4.78 19.78 -18.32
N LEU A 118 3.91 18.78 -18.17
CA LEU A 118 3.78 18.03 -16.95
C LEU A 118 4.93 17.01 -16.86
N GLU A 119 5.66 17.05 -15.77
CA GLU A 119 6.75 16.15 -15.44
C GLU A 119 6.29 15.22 -14.30
N VAL A 120 6.46 13.90 -14.46
CA VAL A 120 6.12 12.91 -13.44
C VAL A 120 7.30 11.97 -13.18
N GLU A 121 7.36 11.40 -12.00
CA GLU A 121 8.28 10.32 -11.67
C GLU A 121 7.52 9.01 -11.65
N TYR A 122 7.99 8.04 -12.44
CA TYR A 122 7.40 6.71 -12.48
C TYR A 122 8.44 5.63 -12.68
N GLY A 123 8.41 4.63 -11.81
CA GLY A 123 9.41 3.57 -11.77
C GLY A 123 10.77 4.05 -11.27
N TYR A 124 11.66 3.10 -11.05
CA TYR A 124 13.03 3.36 -10.62
C TYR A 124 13.98 2.56 -11.52
N TYR A 125 15.09 3.17 -11.89
CA TYR A 125 16.06 2.52 -12.75
C TYR A 125 17.47 3.07 -12.44
N PRO A 126 18.56 2.32 -12.70
CA PRO A 126 19.89 2.87 -12.55
C PRO A 126 20.10 4.07 -13.49
N GLN A 127 20.62 5.17 -13.00
CA GLN A 127 20.75 6.38 -13.82
C GLN A 127 22.13 7.03 -13.73
N LYS A 128 22.54 7.48 -12.55
CA LYS A 128 23.72 8.33 -12.35
C LYS A 128 24.82 7.61 -11.59
N ALA A 129 26.07 7.69 -12.07
CA ALA A 129 27.23 7.23 -11.36
C ALA A 129 27.44 8.08 -10.08
N VAL A 130 27.66 7.41 -8.95
CA VAL A 130 27.86 8.12 -7.69
C VAL A 130 29.22 8.79 -7.64
N SER A 131 29.41 9.74 -6.72
CA SER A 131 30.68 10.43 -6.52
C SER A 131 31.81 9.47 -6.18
N LYS A 132 33.08 9.87 -6.43
CA LYS A 132 34.27 9.07 -6.16
C LYS A 132 34.35 8.58 -4.71
N ASP A 133 33.99 9.41 -3.75
CA ASP A 133 33.96 9.04 -2.33
C ASP A 133 32.90 7.95 -2.08
N MET A 134 31.72 8.08 -2.64
CA MET A 134 30.67 7.08 -2.53
C MET A 134 31.04 5.78 -3.28
N GLN A 135 31.69 5.85 -4.44
CA GLN A 135 32.24 4.67 -5.13
C GLN A 135 33.14 3.87 -4.19
N SER A 136 34.06 4.56 -3.51
CA SER A 136 35.00 3.92 -2.59
C SER A 136 34.30 3.29 -1.38
N ARG A 137 33.31 3.96 -0.80
CA ARG A 137 32.52 3.44 0.35
C ARG A 137 31.72 2.20 -0.03
N LEU A 138 31.02 2.24 -1.15
CA LEU A 138 30.24 1.12 -1.63
C LEU A 138 31.11 -0.09 -1.98
N GLU A 139 32.25 0.12 -2.62
CA GLU A 139 33.19 -0.96 -2.95
C GLU A 139 33.81 -1.59 -1.70
N GLN A 140 34.14 -0.77 -0.67
CA GLN A 140 34.58 -1.30 0.61
C GLN A 140 33.49 -2.11 1.32
N ALA A 141 32.25 -1.61 1.33
CA ALA A 141 31.12 -2.30 1.94
C ALA A 141 30.79 -3.61 1.18
N TYR A 142 30.87 -3.60 -0.14
CA TYR A 142 30.71 -4.78 -0.98
C TYR A 142 31.78 -5.83 -0.68
N THR A 143 33.04 -5.43 -0.65
CA THR A 143 34.17 -6.32 -0.33
C THR A 143 34.03 -6.92 1.08
N ARG A 144 33.55 -6.15 2.05
CA ARG A 144 33.28 -6.62 3.42
C ARG A 144 31.99 -7.43 3.55
N ARG A 145 31.18 -7.56 2.49
CA ARG A 145 29.87 -8.23 2.48
C ARG A 145 28.87 -7.62 3.48
N THR A 146 28.91 -6.32 3.64
CA THR A 146 28.01 -5.57 4.55
C THR A 146 26.84 -4.93 3.82
N LEU A 147 26.76 -5.01 2.48
CA LEU A 147 25.63 -4.53 1.70
C LEU A 147 24.50 -5.56 1.66
N SER A 148 23.27 -5.09 1.78
CA SER A 148 22.09 -5.92 1.60
C SER A 148 21.74 -5.99 0.11
N LYS A 149 21.77 -7.20 -0.46
CA LYS A 149 21.32 -7.42 -1.84
C LYS A 149 19.80 -7.34 -1.89
N THR A 150 19.25 -6.49 -2.74
CA THR A 150 17.80 -6.27 -2.86
C THR A 150 17.20 -7.04 -4.02
N ARG A 151 17.74 -6.86 -5.23
CA ARG A 151 17.24 -7.50 -6.45
C ARG A 151 18.30 -7.50 -7.55
N ASN A 152 17.92 -7.93 -8.73
CA ASN A 152 18.73 -7.82 -9.94
C ASN A 152 18.07 -6.89 -10.95
N THR A 153 18.87 -6.04 -11.60
CA THR A 153 18.50 -5.31 -12.82
C THR A 153 19.04 -6.07 -14.02
N TYR A 154 18.26 -6.15 -15.09
CA TYR A 154 18.63 -6.92 -16.27
C TYR A 154 18.97 -6.00 -17.45
N THR A 155 20.00 -6.41 -18.18
CA THR A 155 20.41 -5.82 -19.46
C THR A 155 20.79 -6.93 -20.42
N THR A 156 21.18 -6.59 -21.66
CA THR A 156 21.78 -7.57 -22.57
C THR A 156 23.30 -7.58 -22.44
N ASP A 157 23.91 -8.73 -22.67
CA ASP A 157 25.36 -8.82 -22.84
C ASP A 157 25.72 -8.42 -24.28
N SER A 158 26.10 -7.18 -24.46
CA SER A 158 26.44 -6.63 -25.77
C SER A 158 27.64 -7.30 -26.47
N VAL A 159 28.47 -8.01 -25.70
CA VAL A 159 29.71 -8.66 -26.20
C VAL A 159 29.47 -10.10 -26.62
N LYS A 160 28.56 -10.79 -25.89
CA LYS A 160 28.26 -12.23 -26.14
C LYS A 160 26.95 -12.46 -26.86
N TYR A 161 26.37 -11.42 -27.40
CA TYR A 161 25.12 -11.50 -28.12
C TYR A 161 25.34 -12.20 -29.47
N ASP A 162 24.81 -13.38 -29.66
CA ASP A 162 24.89 -14.11 -30.90
C ASP A 162 23.52 -14.22 -31.56
N GLU A 163 23.54 -14.48 -32.89
CA GLU A 163 22.33 -14.57 -33.72
C GLU A 163 21.39 -15.73 -33.32
N TYR A 164 21.90 -16.69 -32.59
CA TYR A 164 21.19 -17.93 -32.22
C TYR A 164 20.61 -17.87 -30.84
N SER A 165 21.01 -16.90 -29.98
CA SER A 165 20.49 -16.75 -28.63
C SER A 165 19.01 -16.38 -28.67
N THR A 166 18.15 -17.18 -28.03
CA THR A 166 16.71 -16.94 -28.00
C THR A 166 16.24 -16.78 -26.54
N PRO A 167 15.61 -15.64 -26.23
CA PRO A 167 15.43 -14.44 -27.06
C PRO A 167 16.68 -13.56 -27.17
N PHE A 168 17.58 -13.55 -26.20
CA PHE A 168 18.90 -12.91 -26.10
C PHE A 168 19.56 -13.22 -24.76
N ASN A 169 20.88 -13.09 -24.67
CA ASN A 169 21.60 -13.27 -23.42
C ASN A 169 21.30 -12.11 -22.46
N ALA A 170 20.62 -12.38 -21.36
CA ALA A 170 20.41 -11.41 -20.32
C ALA A 170 21.63 -11.33 -19.39
N LYS A 171 22.17 -10.12 -19.20
CA LYS A 171 23.17 -9.83 -18.18
C LYS A 171 22.47 -9.30 -16.93
N THR A 172 22.87 -9.82 -15.79
CA THR A 172 22.30 -9.44 -14.49
C THR A 172 23.25 -8.52 -13.77
N HIS A 173 22.75 -7.37 -13.28
CA HIS A 173 23.45 -6.46 -12.41
C HIS A 173 22.83 -6.54 -11.02
N GLU A 174 23.65 -6.83 -10.03
CA GLU A 174 23.18 -6.94 -8.64
C GLU A 174 22.89 -5.56 -8.06
N GLU A 175 21.69 -5.41 -7.49
CA GLU A 175 21.24 -4.20 -6.82
C GLU A 175 21.40 -4.37 -5.32
N TYR A 176 21.96 -3.35 -4.66
CA TYR A 176 22.23 -3.34 -3.23
C TYR A 176 21.68 -2.10 -2.57
N GLU A 177 21.29 -2.23 -1.32
CA GLU A 177 20.90 -1.11 -0.47
C GLU A 177 22.06 -0.66 0.42
N TYR A 178 22.21 0.65 0.54
CA TYR A 178 23.17 1.30 1.43
C TYR A 178 22.63 2.65 1.90
N ASN A 179 22.43 2.81 3.20
CA ASN A 179 21.89 4.02 3.83
C ASN A 179 20.53 4.45 3.20
N GLY A 180 19.58 3.50 3.08
CA GLY A 180 18.24 3.77 2.55
C GLY A 180 18.17 4.08 1.05
N LYS A 181 19.27 3.99 0.32
CA LYS A 181 19.31 4.18 -1.13
C LYS A 181 19.78 2.91 -1.83
N ARG A 182 19.35 2.73 -3.07
CA ARG A 182 19.70 1.57 -3.88
C ARG A 182 20.73 1.89 -4.94
N TYR A 183 21.62 0.95 -5.15
CA TYR A 183 22.75 1.09 -6.07
C TYR A 183 22.97 -0.21 -6.85
N VAL A 184 23.33 -0.08 -8.11
CA VAL A 184 23.72 -1.22 -8.96
C VAL A 184 25.21 -1.16 -9.19
N ARG A 185 25.90 -2.30 -9.04
CA ARG A 185 27.30 -2.46 -9.42
C ARG A 185 27.39 -2.91 -10.86
N VAL A 186 27.98 -2.10 -11.71
CA VAL A 186 28.13 -2.35 -13.16
C VAL A 186 29.61 -2.58 -13.47
N GLU A 187 29.92 -3.70 -14.09
CA GLU A 187 31.23 -3.92 -14.70
C GLU A 187 31.22 -3.31 -16.10
N VAL A 188 32.13 -2.38 -16.33
CA VAL A 188 32.25 -1.66 -17.61
C VAL A 188 32.74 -2.63 -18.68
N ASN A 189 31.95 -2.84 -19.69
CA ASN A 189 32.27 -3.72 -20.82
C ASN A 189 31.51 -3.28 -22.07
N SER A 190 31.89 -2.16 -22.65
CA SER A 190 31.19 -1.60 -23.80
C SER A 190 32.08 -1.49 -25.03
N GLY A 191 33.31 -2.01 -24.99
CA GLY A 191 34.23 -2.02 -26.11
C GLY A 191 34.89 -0.66 -26.41
N LYS A 192 34.78 0.32 -25.52
CA LYS A 192 35.46 1.62 -25.62
C LYS A 192 36.60 1.72 -24.64
N SER A 193 37.67 2.41 -25.01
CA SER A 193 38.89 2.51 -24.21
C SER A 193 38.74 3.37 -22.96
N GLN A 194 37.79 4.28 -22.91
CA GLN A 194 37.59 5.20 -21.78
C GLN A 194 36.21 5.89 -21.85
N TYR A 195 35.61 6.10 -20.68
CA TYR A 195 34.32 6.81 -20.49
C TYR A 195 34.49 7.90 -19.46
N THR A 196 34.01 9.11 -19.75
CA THR A 196 33.79 10.15 -18.73
C THR A 196 32.31 10.13 -18.37
N LEU A 197 31.97 9.90 -17.10
CA LEU A 197 30.60 9.90 -16.61
C LEU A 197 30.22 11.25 -16.01
N SER A 198 28.97 11.41 -15.61
CA SER A 198 28.44 12.68 -15.08
C SER A 198 29.14 13.12 -13.79
N ASN A 199 29.72 12.20 -13.02
CA ASN A 199 30.51 12.48 -11.83
C ASN A 199 31.93 13.06 -12.14
N GLY A 200 32.26 13.22 -13.42
CA GLY A 200 33.57 13.74 -13.88
C GLY A 200 34.72 12.75 -13.87
N GLU A 201 34.49 11.51 -13.42
CA GLU A 201 35.49 10.46 -13.39
C GLU A 201 35.55 9.70 -14.73
N ASN A 202 36.75 9.19 -15.04
CA ASN A 202 37.00 8.39 -16.23
C ASN A 202 37.10 6.91 -15.87
N TYR A 203 36.36 6.09 -16.56
CA TYR A 203 36.34 4.64 -16.36
C TYR A 203 36.77 3.92 -17.64
N ARG A 204 37.26 2.69 -17.50
CA ARG A 204 37.73 1.81 -18.59
C ARG A 204 37.00 0.49 -18.54
N ASP A 205 37.03 -0.26 -19.64
CA ASP A 205 36.54 -1.64 -19.64
C ASP A 205 37.26 -2.46 -18.55
N GLY A 206 36.49 -3.20 -17.78
CA GLY A 206 36.94 -3.97 -16.62
C GLY A 206 36.81 -3.23 -15.29
N ASP A 207 36.63 -1.91 -15.28
CA ASP A 207 36.35 -1.17 -14.05
C ASP A 207 34.93 -1.49 -13.53
N SER A 208 34.75 -1.40 -12.21
CA SER A 208 33.44 -1.50 -11.59
C SER A 208 32.94 -0.14 -11.18
N VAL A 209 31.71 0.17 -11.55
CA VAL A 209 31.08 1.46 -11.28
C VAL A 209 29.77 1.26 -10.52
N TRP A 210 29.59 2.00 -9.45
CA TRP A 210 28.33 2.07 -8.72
C TRP A 210 27.45 3.18 -9.27
N VAL A 211 26.21 2.80 -9.62
CA VAL A 211 25.19 3.67 -10.20
C VAL A 211 23.99 3.72 -9.27
N GLU A 212 23.52 4.92 -8.95
CA GLU A 212 22.34 5.12 -8.12
C GLU A 212 21.07 4.71 -8.88
N VAL A 213 20.19 3.94 -8.21
CA VAL A 213 18.85 3.61 -8.68
C VAL A 213 17.90 4.71 -8.21
N ALA A 214 17.42 5.52 -9.13
CA ALA A 214 16.64 6.71 -8.84
C ALA A 214 15.30 6.70 -9.59
N PRO A 215 14.30 7.49 -9.15
CA PRO A 215 13.05 7.65 -9.88
C PRO A 215 13.30 8.06 -11.34
N VAL A 216 12.61 7.43 -12.27
CA VAL A 216 12.68 7.80 -13.69
C VAL A 216 11.73 8.96 -13.95
N LYS A 217 12.27 10.05 -14.49
CA LYS A 217 11.49 11.23 -14.86
C LYS A 217 10.88 11.08 -16.25
N TRP A 218 9.59 11.38 -16.36
CA TRP A 218 8.82 11.30 -17.58
C TRP A 218 8.23 12.66 -17.95
N LEU A 219 8.18 12.93 -19.24
CA LEU A 219 7.52 14.10 -19.83
C LEU A 219 6.16 13.64 -20.37
N VAL A 220 5.09 14.33 -19.98
CA VAL A 220 3.72 13.92 -20.30
C VAL A 220 3.14 14.80 -21.41
N ASP A 221 2.69 14.17 -22.47
CA ASP A 221 1.81 14.80 -23.47
C ASP A 221 0.36 14.43 -23.17
N GLU A 222 -0.34 15.33 -22.52
CA GLU A 222 -1.72 15.14 -22.07
C GLU A 222 -2.68 14.99 -23.26
N LYS A 223 -2.41 15.66 -24.38
CA LYS A 223 -3.22 15.61 -25.60
C LYS A 223 -3.08 14.28 -26.30
N ALA A 224 -1.86 13.79 -26.43
CA ALA A 224 -1.57 12.50 -27.04
C ALA A 224 -1.76 11.32 -26.05
N ARG A 225 -2.05 11.60 -24.79
CA ARG A 225 -2.17 10.59 -23.72
C ARG A 225 -0.97 9.64 -23.66
N THR A 226 0.20 10.22 -23.75
CA THR A 226 1.44 9.46 -23.75
C THR A 226 2.49 10.16 -22.92
N MET A 227 3.33 9.42 -22.22
CA MET A 227 4.50 9.94 -21.55
C MET A 227 5.77 9.28 -22.10
N ILE A 228 6.87 10.01 -22.10
CA ILE A 228 8.17 9.53 -22.59
C ILE A 228 9.24 9.87 -21.55
N THR A 229 10.24 8.99 -21.38
CA THR A 229 11.35 9.28 -20.46
C THR A 229 12.08 10.57 -20.87
N GLU A 230 12.48 11.36 -19.88
CA GLU A 230 13.24 12.58 -20.14
C GLU A 230 14.59 12.25 -20.76
N LYS A 231 15.29 11.22 -20.22
CA LYS A 231 16.62 10.77 -20.67
C LYS A 231 16.56 9.38 -21.32
N LEU A 232 17.62 9.02 -22.03
CA LEU A 232 17.86 7.67 -22.51
C LEU A 232 18.27 6.80 -21.31
N ILE A 233 17.47 5.78 -20.98
CA ILE A 233 17.63 5.05 -19.72
C ILE A 233 18.38 3.73 -19.85
N PHE A 234 18.42 3.13 -21.02
CA PHE A 234 19.24 1.94 -21.28
C PHE A 234 19.80 1.93 -22.71
N SER A 235 20.74 1.04 -22.97
CA SER A 235 21.36 0.78 -24.26
C SER A 235 21.91 -0.65 -24.30
N GLY A 236 22.68 -0.99 -25.31
CA GLY A 236 23.29 -2.32 -25.45
C GLY A 236 22.35 -3.36 -26.08
N VAL A 237 21.15 -2.97 -26.48
CA VAL A 237 20.16 -3.83 -27.13
C VAL A 237 20.03 -3.45 -28.58
N GLN A 238 20.22 -4.39 -29.49
CA GLN A 238 19.98 -4.21 -30.92
C GLN A 238 18.48 -4.01 -31.16
N PHE A 239 18.13 -3.24 -32.18
CA PHE A 239 16.73 -3.13 -32.61
C PHE A 239 16.21 -4.50 -33.05
N ASN A 240 16.98 -5.19 -33.95
CA ASN A 240 16.76 -6.58 -34.28
C ASN A 240 18.11 -7.31 -34.40
N ARG A 241 18.13 -8.62 -34.07
CA ARG A 241 19.22 -9.50 -34.36
C ARG A 241 19.21 -9.88 -35.86
N GLU A 242 20.33 -10.37 -36.37
CA GLU A 242 20.46 -10.82 -37.76
C GLU A 242 19.36 -11.79 -38.19
N LYS A 243 18.92 -12.68 -37.27
CA LYS A 243 17.82 -13.62 -37.52
C LYS A 243 16.46 -12.92 -37.75
N ASN A 244 16.25 -11.75 -37.18
CA ASN A 244 14.98 -11.03 -37.21
C ASN A 244 15.02 -9.71 -37.98
N TYR A 245 16.09 -9.41 -38.69
CA TYR A 245 16.28 -8.11 -39.36
C TYR A 245 15.21 -7.76 -40.38
N HIS A 246 14.54 -8.77 -40.96
CA HIS A 246 13.43 -8.56 -41.92
C HIS A 246 12.10 -8.17 -41.27
N THR A 247 12.00 -8.19 -39.95
CA THR A 247 10.76 -7.83 -39.32
C THR A 247 10.56 -6.32 -39.29
N ARG A 248 9.49 -5.85 -39.94
CA ARG A 248 9.05 -4.45 -39.96
C ARG A 248 7.99 -4.14 -38.87
N ASP A 249 7.49 -5.17 -38.23
CA ASP A 249 6.52 -5.07 -37.17
C ASP A 249 7.24 -4.82 -35.84
N PHE A 250 7.16 -3.60 -35.32
CA PHE A 250 7.82 -3.22 -34.05
C PHE A 250 7.51 -4.19 -32.92
N ASP A 251 6.27 -4.69 -32.83
CA ASP A 251 5.85 -5.58 -31.77
C ASP A 251 6.54 -6.97 -31.82
N LYS A 252 7.23 -7.27 -32.95
CA LYS A 252 8.01 -8.49 -33.14
C LYS A 252 9.52 -8.27 -33.04
N THR A 253 9.96 -7.04 -32.78
CA THR A 253 11.40 -6.73 -32.70
C THR A 253 12.02 -7.24 -31.40
N ASP A 254 13.33 -7.48 -31.43
CA ASP A 254 14.07 -7.93 -30.24
C ASP A 254 14.10 -6.86 -29.14
N ILE A 255 14.19 -5.57 -29.50
CA ILE A 255 14.16 -4.48 -28.51
C ILE A 255 12.81 -4.37 -27.81
N LYS A 256 11.71 -4.62 -28.53
CA LYS A 256 10.37 -4.67 -27.93
C LYS A 256 10.24 -5.84 -26.96
N ALA A 257 10.70 -7.02 -27.39
CA ALA A 257 10.73 -8.21 -26.52
C ALA A 257 11.57 -7.99 -25.25
N PHE A 258 12.69 -7.28 -25.35
CA PHE A 258 13.49 -6.89 -24.19
C PHE A 258 12.71 -5.95 -23.25
N MET A 259 12.05 -4.93 -23.78
CA MET A 259 11.26 -4.00 -22.97
C MET A 259 10.14 -4.70 -22.22
N ASP A 260 9.41 -5.60 -22.89
CA ASP A 260 8.29 -6.31 -22.27
C ASP A 260 8.75 -7.32 -21.21
N ARG A 261 9.87 -7.99 -21.46
CA ARG A 261 10.35 -9.05 -20.56
C ARG A 261 11.10 -8.53 -19.35
N TYR A 262 11.94 -7.52 -19.53
CA TYR A 262 12.86 -7.06 -18.49
C TYR A 262 12.60 -5.64 -18.02
N LEU A 263 12.51 -4.67 -18.93
CA LEU A 263 12.37 -3.26 -18.56
C LEU A 263 11.07 -2.99 -17.82
N ALA A 264 9.95 -3.52 -18.29
CA ALA A 264 8.65 -3.33 -17.65
C ALA A 264 8.67 -3.84 -16.20
N ARG A 265 9.31 -4.98 -15.97
CA ARG A 265 9.50 -5.52 -14.63
C ARG A 265 10.42 -4.66 -13.78
N ASP A 266 11.58 -4.31 -14.31
CA ASP A 266 12.62 -3.59 -13.56
C ASP A 266 12.20 -2.17 -13.18
N LEU A 267 11.41 -1.49 -14.02
CA LEU A 267 10.84 -0.17 -13.72
C LEU A 267 9.73 -0.22 -12.67
N VAL A 268 8.86 -1.22 -12.70
CA VAL A 268 7.63 -1.26 -11.88
C VAL A 268 7.86 -1.91 -10.51
N GLN A 269 8.81 -2.82 -10.38
CA GLN A 269 9.08 -3.55 -9.11
C GLN A 269 9.75 -2.72 -8.01
N ALA A 270 9.83 -1.43 -8.14
CA ALA A 270 10.43 -0.55 -7.13
C ALA A 270 9.54 -0.24 -5.92
N ARG A 271 8.37 -0.81 -5.82
CA ARG A 271 7.60 -0.84 -4.56
C ARG A 271 7.83 -2.18 -3.88
N GLY A 272 8.70 -2.12 -2.88
CA GLY A 272 8.96 -3.05 -1.80
C GLY A 272 8.60 -4.52 -1.98
N LEU A 273 9.64 -5.35 -1.84
CA LEU A 273 9.62 -6.71 -1.33
C LEU A 273 9.34 -7.86 -2.31
N GLU A 274 10.43 -8.62 -2.45
CA GLU A 274 10.50 -10.08 -2.48
C GLU A 274 9.71 -10.80 -3.57
N SER A 275 10.42 -11.12 -4.62
CA SER A 275 10.24 -12.41 -5.21
C SER A 275 11.52 -13.22 -5.04
N VAL A 276 11.42 -14.25 -4.24
CA VAL A 276 12.41 -15.32 -4.15
C VAL A 276 12.80 -15.74 -5.54
N ASP A 277 14.08 -15.60 -5.82
CA ASP A 277 14.74 -16.04 -7.03
C ASP A 277 14.52 -17.54 -7.21
N ARG A 278 13.85 -17.93 -8.26
CA ARG A 278 13.91 -19.29 -8.79
C ARG A 278 14.50 -19.22 -10.18
N ASN A 279 15.82 -19.35 -10.21
CA ASN A 279 16.52 -19.74 -11.41
C ASN A 279 15.87 -20.98 -12.03
N ARG A 280 15.19 -20.78 -13.13
CA ARG A 280 14.91 -21.83 -14.10
C ARG A 280 15.31 -21.32 -15.45
N GLU A 281 16.36 -21.90 -15.98
CA GLU A 281 16.69 -21.90 -17.38
C GLU A 281 15.48 -22.45 -18.15
N ASP A 282 14.76 -21.60 -18.84
CA ASP A 282 13.75 -22.02 -19.79
C ASP A 282 14.42 -22.27 -21.14
N SER A 283 14.80 -23.52 -21.34
CA SER A 283 15.06 -24.06 -22.67
C SER A 283 13.72 -24.48 -23.31
N GLU A 284 13.54 -24.10 -24.55
CA GLU A 284 12.56 -24.52 -25.55
C GLU A 284 11.18 -23.85 -25.59
N GLY A 285 10.91 -23.31 -26.77
CA GLY A 285 9.75 -22.62 -27.29
C GLY A 285 8.40 -23.31 -27.14
N PHE A 286 7.83 -23.28 -25.94
CA PHE A 286 6.42 -23.54 -25.68
C PHE A 286 5.79 -22.33 -25.01
N ALA A 287 4.55 -22.02 -25.35
CA ALA A 287 3.74 -21.05 -24.63
C ALA A 287 3.83 -21.35 -23.10
N PRO A 288 4.08 -20.35 -22.24
CA PRO A 288 4.31 -20.58 -20.83
C PRO A 288 3.14 -21.36 -20.23
N ARG A 289 3.44 -22.53 -19.67
CA ARG A 289 2.42 -23.30 -18.94
C ARG A 289 1.96 -22.44 -17.77
N LYS A 290 0.67 -22.12 -17.73
CA LYS A 290 0.06 -21.41 -16.61
C LYS A 290 0.42 -22.12 -15.30
N SER A 291 0.90 -21.37 -14.32
CA SER A 291 1.17 -21.88 -12.98
C SER A 291 -0.10 -22.51 -12.38
N ARG A 292 0.03 -23.32 -11.33
CA ARG A 292 -1.14 -23.88 -10.64
C ARG A 292 -2.08 -22.77 -10.15
N LEU A 293 -1.54 -21.66 -9.63
CA LEU A 293 -2.33 -20.50 -9.19
C LEU A 293 -3.04 -19.80 -10.36
N GLN A 294 -2.38 -19.65 -11.53
CA GLN A 294 -3.01 -19.10 -12.73
C GLN A 294 -4.09 -20.01 -13.32
N LYS A 295 -4.00 -21.33 -13.07
CA LYS A 295 -5.06 -22.28 -13.45
C LYS A 295 -6.24 -22.28 -12.48
N LEU A 296 -5.97 -22.04 -11.18
CA LEU A 296 -6.99 -21.97 -10.13
C LEU A 296 -7.75 -20.64 -10.14
N ASN A 297 -7.12 -19.58 -10.61
CA ASN A 297 -7.73 -18.25 -10.77
C ASN A 297 -7.62 -17.82 -12.24
N PRO A 298 -8.41 -18.40 -13.17
CA PRO A 298 -8.48 -17.95 -14.54
C PRO A 298 -9.12 -16.56 -14.56
N ASP A 299 -8.48 -15.60 -15.23
CA ASP A 299 -9.02 -14.25 -15.41
C ASP A 299 -10.47 -14.31 -15.92
N LYS A 300 -11.40 -14.06 -15.05
CA LYS A 300 -12.83 -14.03 -15.33
C LYS A 300 -13.29 -12.66 -15.78
N THR A 301 -12.53 -11.86 -16.37
CA THR A 301 -12.91 -10.59 -17.01
C THR A 301 -11.70 -9.67 -17.10
N GLY A 302 -11.63 -8.88 -18.17
CA GLY A 302 -10.56 -7.96 -18.41
C GLY A 302 -10.40 -6.93 -17.30
N HIS A 303 -9.15 -6.65 -16.96
CA HIS A 303 -8.66 -5.42 -16.28
C HIS A 303 -9.36 -4.95 -14.99
N ALA A 304 -9.57 -5.83 -14.01
CA ALA A 304 -9.66 -5.38 -12.64
C ALA A 304 -8.22 -5.27 -12.08
N GLU A 305 -7.85 -4.10 -11.58
CA GLU A 305 -6.61 -3.93 -10.81
C GLU A 305 -6.61 -4.97 -9.69
N ARG A 306 -5.55 -5.78 -9.62
CA ARG A 306 -5.38 -6.75 -8.54
C ARG A 306 -4.95 -5.98 -7.30
N THR A 307 -5.89 -5.67 -6.42
CA THR A 307 -5.60 -5.12 -5.11
C THR A 307 -4.87 -6.16 -4.26
N ARG A 308 -3.82 -5.73 -3.56
CA ARG A 308 -3.12 -6.57 -2.58
C ARG A 308 -4.07 -6.80 -1.41
N MET A 309 -4.18 -8.03 -0.92
CA MET A 309 -4.95 -8.32 0.29
C MET A 309 -4.39 -7.52 1.48
N THR A 310 -5.28 -6.96 2.26
CA THR A 310 -4.94 -6.32 3.54
C THR A 310 -4.52 -7.35 4.58
N ASP A 311 -3.79 -6.93 5.61
CA ASP A 311 -3.45 -7.81 6.74
C ASP A 311 -4.72 -8.41 7.37
N THR A 312 -5.82 -7.66 7.40
CA THR A 312 -7.12 -8.13 7.91
C THR A 312 -7.67 -9.30 7.10
N GLU A 313 -7.66 -9.19 5.77
CA GLU A 313 -8.13 -10.26 4.87
C GLU A 313 -7.23 -11.49 4.93
N ILE A 314 -5.92 -11.30 5.07
CA ILE A 314 -4.95 -12.39 5.22
C ILE A 314 -5.21 -13.15 6.53
N ILE A 315 -5.37 -12.44 7.66
CA ILE A 315 -5.67 -13.01 8.96
C ILE A 315 -7.00 -13.78 8.92
N GLN A 316 -8.02 -13.18 8.31
CA GLN A 316 -9.33 -13.83 8.17
C GLN A 316 -9.21 -15.14 7.39
N ASN A 317 -8.48 -15.18 6.27
CA ASN A 317 -8.27 -16.40 5.49
C ASN A 317 -7.59 -17.51 6.28
N TRP A 318 -6.58 -17.20 7.09
CA TRP A 318 -5.91 -18.19 7.93
C TRP A 318 -6.85 -18.74 9.01
N ILE A 319 -7.63 -17.89 9.67
CA ILE A 319 -8.60 -18.32 10.67
C ILE A 319 -9.69 -19.18 10.01
N GLU A 320 -10.19 -18.81 8.83
CA GLU A 320 -11.17 -19.60 8.07
C GLU A 320 -10.60 -20.96 7.61
N ALA A 321 -9.29 -21.03 7.35
CA ALA A 321 -8.59 -22.29 7.10
C ALA A 321 -8.43 -23.16 8.36
N GLY A 322 -8.70 -22.61 9.54
CA GLY A 322 -8.53 -23.31 10.83
C GLY A 322 -7.12 -23.26 11.37
N GLU A 323 -6.29 -22.33 10.90
CA GLU A 323 -4.88 -22.19 11.22
C GLU A 323 -4.67 -21.20 12.36
N SER A 324 -3.79 -21.54 13.31
CA SER A 324 -3.48 -20.70 14.47
C SER A 324 -2.58 -19.52 14.08
N VAL A 325 -2.85 -18.33 14.65
CA VAL A 325 -2.20 -17.08 14.26
C VAL A 325 -1.65 -16.33 15.46
N LEU A 326 -0.39 -15.90 15.39
CA LEU A 326 0.20 -14.96 16.35
C LEU A 326 0.44 -13.61 15.67
N LEU A 327 -0.19 -12.54 16.17
CA LEU A 327 -0.02 -11.17 15.74
C LEU A 327 0.97 -10.45 16.65
N ARG A 328 2.14 -10.09 16.12
CA ARG A 328 3.16 -9.34 16.85
C ARG A 328 3.23 -7.91 16.31
N GLY A 329 3.55 -6.94 17.17
CA GLY A 329 3.73 -5.55 16.75
C GLY A 329 3.60 -4.59 17.91
N PRO A 330 3.74 -3.28 17.66
CA PRO A 330 3.68 -2.26 18.71
C PRO A 330 2.31 -2.22 19.42
N SER A 331 2.30 -1.65 20.61
CA SER A 331 1.06 -1.42 21.37
C SER A 331 0.20 -0.37 20.67
N GLY A 332 -1.12 -0.49 20.78
CA GLY A 332 -2.04 0.55 20.30
C GLY A 332 -2.43 0.48 18.81
N ILE A 333 -1.80 -0.35 17.98
CA ILE A 333 -2.08 -0.46 16.55
C ILE A 333 -3.35 -1.25 16.17
N GLY A 334 -4.13 -1.70 17.15
CA GLY A 334 -5.42 -2.34 16.93
C GLY A 334 -5.39 -3.85 16.73
N LYS A 335 -4.31 -4.59 17.08
CA LYS A 335 -4.23 -6.06 16.95
C LYS A 335 -5.45 -6.78 17.53
N THR A 336 -5.76 -6.51 18.80
CA THR A 336 -6.88 -7.12 19.53
C THR A 336 -8.22 -6.70 18.95
N GLU A 337 -8.39 -5.43 18.63
CA GLU A 337 -9.65 -4.87 18.13
C GLU A 337 -9.99 -5.39 16.75
N ARG A 338 -8.99 -5.61 15.90
CA ARG A 338 -9.16 -6.20 14.57
C ARG A 338 -9.79 -7.59 14.64
N ILE A 339 -9.32 -8.43 15.55
CA ILE A 339 -9.88 -9.78 15.72
C ILE A 339 -11.29 -9.73 16.32
N LYS A 340 -11.54 -8.84 17.29
CA LYS A 340 -12.90 -8.63 17.87
C LYS A 340 -13.91 -8.16 16.81
N THR A 341 -13.47 -7.33 15.87
CA THR A 341 -14.32 -6.87 14.77
C THR A 341 -14.65 -8.00 13.80
N LEU A 342 -13.68 -8.86 13.48
CA LEU A 342 -13.89 -10.01 12.59
C LEU A 342 -14.75 -11.10 13.23
N TYR A 343 -14.54 -11.34 14.54
CA TYR A 343 -15.19 -12.42 15.30
C TYR A 343 -15.76 -11.85 16.63
N PRO A 344 -16.95 -11.23 16.59
CA PRO A 344 -17.56 -10.62 17.78
C PRO A 344 -17.79 -11.61 18.94
N ASP A 345 -18.07 -12.89 18.61
CA ASP A 345 -18.33 -13.97 19.56
C ASP A 345 -17.08 -14.70 20.06
N LEU A 346 -15.87 -14.11 19.81
CA LEU A 346 -14.61 -14.73 20.22
C LEU A 346 -14.53 -14.91 21.74
N ILE A 347 -13.84 -15.95 22.15
CA ILE A 347 -13.53 -16.23 23.55
C ILE A 347 -12.23 -15.50 23.92
N TYR A 348 -12.36 -14.43 24.71
CA TYR A 348 -11.23 -13.56 25.04
C TYR A 348 -10.55 -13.99 26.34
N MET A 349 -9.23 -14.17 26.28
CA MET A 349 -8.40 -14.46 27.46
C MET A 349 -7.17 -13.54 27.46
N LYS A 350 -7.11 -12.63 28.44
CA LYS A 350 -5.93 -11.80 28.68
C LYS A 350 -4.95 -12.56 29.57
N LEU A 351 -3.72 -12.74 29.10
CA LEU A 351 -2.65 -13.38 29.84
C LEU A 351 -1.92 -12.36 30.72
N THR A 352 -1.57 -12.76 31.93
CA THR A 352 -0.80 -11.95 32.89
C THR A 352 0.20 -12.79 33.66
N ASN A 353 1.30 -12.20 34.11
CA ASN A 353 2.34 -12.90 34.88
C ASN A 353 1.84 -13.47 36.23
N ASN A 354 0.77 -12.93 36.77
CA ASN A 354 0.17 -13.37 38.04
C ASN A 354 -1.08 -14.24 37.80
N MET A 355 -1.29 -14.73 36.57
CA MET A 355 -2.40 -15.61 36.27
C MET A 355 -2.22 -16.95 36.96
N PHE A 356 -3.27 -17.42 37.61
CA PHE A 356 -3.29 -18.78 38.16
C PHE A 356 -3.34 -19.80 37.04
N PRO A 357 -2.48 -20.82 37.06
CA PRO A 357 -2.46 -21.85 36.03
C PRO A 357 -3.83 -22.49 35.76
N GLU A 358 -4.66 -22.62 36.79
CA GLU A 358 -5.99 -23.21 36.72
C GLU A 358 -6.92 -22.48 35.71
N LYS A 359 -6.69 -21.20 35.46
CA LYS A 359 -7.45 -20.45 34.46
C LYS A 359 -7.14 -20.88 33.04
N VAL A 360 -5.98 -21.49 32.80
CA VAL A 360 -5.52 -21.93 31.49
C VAL A 360 -5.66 -23.44 31.32
N VAL A 361 -5.21 -24.20 32.31
CA VAL A 361 -5.19 -25.66 32.24
C VAL A 361 -6.30 -26.35 33.02
N GLY A 362 -7.11 -25.60 33.79
CA GLY A 362 -8.14 -26.12 34.65
C GLY A 362 -7.60 -26.54 36.03
N SER A 363 -8.40 -27.20 36.84
CA SER A 363 -8.03 -27.69 38.15
C SER A 363 -8.59 -29.06 38.44
N VAL A 364 -8.10 -29.71 39.51
CA VAL A 364 -8.66 -30.95 40.07
C VAL A 364 -9.12 -30.68 41.48
N ASN A 365 -10.36 -31.03 41.78
CA ASN A 365 -10.86 -31.00 43.16
C ASN A 365 -10.19 -32.11 43.97
N LEU A 366 -9.35 -31.73 44.88
CA LEU A 366 -8.54 -32.67 45.68
C LEU A 366 -9.39 -33.61 46.58
N GLN A 367 -10.62 -33.22 46.92
CA GLN A 367 -11.51 -34.01 47.75
C GLN A 367 -12.27 -35.06 46.96
N THR A 368 -12.71 -34.72 45.73
CA THR A 368 -13.55 -35.59 44.92
C THR A 368 -12.78 -36.25 43.76
N GLY A 369 -11.56 -35.79 43.47
CA GLY A 369 -10.78 -36.20 42.33
C GLY A 369 -11.34 -35.77 40.96
N GLN A 370 -12.37 -34.92 40.98
CA GLN A 370 -13.02 -34.45 39.74
C GLN A 370 -12.24 -33.33 39.09
N SER A 371 -12.08 -33.41 37.77
CA SER A 371 -11.46 -32.37 36.97
C SER A 371 -12.44 -31.22 36.73
N ILE A 372 -11.96 -29.99 36.85
CA ILE A 372 -12.73 -28.76 36.62
C ILE A 372 -12.12 -28.06 35.39
N PRO A 373 -12.84 -27.98 34.26
CA PRO A 373 -12.31 -27.32 33.06
C PRO A 373 -12.18 -25.81 33.24
N PRO A 374 -11.24 -25.15 32.55
CA PRO A 374 -11.18 -23.71 32.55
C PRO A 374 -12.38 -23.10 31.79
N ASP A 375 -12.78 -21.90 32.17
CA ASP A 375 -13.99 -21.25 31.67
C ASP A 375 -14.00 -21.12 30.13
N PHE A 376 -12.85 -20.76 29.52
CA PHE A 376 -12.77 -20.62 28.07
C PHE A 376 -13.02 -21.93 27.32
N ALA A 377 -12.52 -23.05 27.87
CA ALA A 377 -12.72 -24.37 27.27
C ALA A 377 -14.19 -24.82 27.40
N LYS A 378 -14.80 -24.59 28.56
CA LYS A 378 -16.23 -24.77 28.74
C LYS A 378 -17.00 -23.96 27.72
N THR A 379 -16.70 -22.68 27.57
CA THR A 379 -17.39 -21.77 26.62
C THR A 379 -17.25 -22.28 25.19
N ALA A 380 -16.05 -22.71 24.77
CA ALA A 380 -15.81 -23.22 23.42
C ALA A 380 -16.65 -24.47 23.11
N ILE A 381 -16.74 -25.42 24.05
CA ILE A 381 -17.57 -26.62 23.89
C ILE A 381 -19.06 -26.25 23.84
N MET A 382 -19.47 -25.36 24.75
CA MET A 382 -20.88 -24.93 24.85
C MET A 382 -21.35 -24.13 23.63
N GLN A 383 -20.48 -23.46 22.89
CA GLN A 383 -20.84 -22.80 21.62
C GLN A 383 -21.28 -23.79 20.55
N GLU A 384 -20.70 -24.99 20.52
CA GLU A 384 -20.98 -26.05 19.56
C GLU A 384 -21.94 -27.14 20.11
N ALA A 385 -22.26 -27.10 21.39
CA ALA A 385 -23.15 -28.06 22.04
C ALA A 385 -24.61 -27.81 21.67
N THR A 386 -25.39 -28.89 21.52
CA THR A 386 -26.85 -28.84 21.39
C THR A 386 -27.51 -28.35 22.70
N GLU A 387 -28.74 -27.94 22.62
CA GLU A 387 -29.50 -27.47 23.79
C GLU A 387 -29.63 -28.55 24.88
N GLU A 388 -29.74 -29.81 24.51
CA GLU A 388 -29.78 -30.95 25.43
C GLU A 388 -28.43 -31.15 26.12
N GLU A 389 -27.33 -31.10 25.35
CA GLU A 389 -25.95 -31.21 25.88
C GLU A 389 -25.63 -30.05 26.84
N ARG A 390 -26.08 -28.82 26.52
CA ARG A 390 -25.95 -27.67 27.40
C ARG A 390 -26.62 -27.90 28.74
N ARG A 391 -27.86 -28.39 28.74
CA ARG A 391 -28.60 -28.70 29.98
C ARG A 391 -27.87 -29.76 30.83
N LEU A 392 -27.38 -30.83 30.18
CA LEU A 392 -26.60 -31.85 30.88
C LEU A 392 -25.37 -31.30 31.59
N VAL A 393 -24.64 -30.37 30.95
CA VAL A 393 -23.46 -29.71 31.54
C VAL A 393 -23.86 -28.72 32.65
N GLU A 394 -25.00 -28.04 32.52
CA GLU A 394 -25.55 -27.15 33.57
C GLU A 394 -25.95 -27.93 34.82
N GLU A 395 -26.54 -29.13 34.65
CA GLU A 395 -26.88 -30.02 35.75
C GLU A 395 -25.63 -30.56 36.46
N ASN A 396 -24.60 -30.94 35.70
CA ASN A 396 -23.34 -31.40 36.26
C ASN A 396 -22.17 -31.09 35.30
N ILE A 397 -21.25 -30.25 35.72
CA ILE A 397 -20.09 -29.84 34.92
C ILE A 397 -19.22 -31.01 34.45
N GLN A 398 -19.24 -32.17 35.14
CA GLN A 398 -18.50 -33.36 34.74
C GLN A 398 -19.00 -33.94 33.41
N ASN A 399 -20.28 -33.73 33.04
CA ASN A 399 -20.85 -34.16 31.79
C ASN A 399 -20.13 -33.55 30.55
N ILE A 400 -19.41 -32.44 30.76
CA ILE A 400 -18.62 -31.82 29.68
C ILE A 400 -17.55 -32.77 29.11
N TYR A 401 -16.96 -33.63 29.95
CA TYR A 401 -15.96 -34.59 29.51
C TYR A 401 -16.57 -35.75 28.72
N ASP A 402 -17.85 -36.04 28.93
CA ASP A 402 -18.57 -37.11 28.23
C ASP A 402 -19.11 -36.63 26.88
N ILE A 403 -19.46 -35.35 26.75
CA ILE A 403 -19.96 -34.78 25.49
C ILE A 403 -18.82 -34.26 24.57
N ALA A 404 -17.64 -33.95 25.13
CA ALA A 404 -16.55 -33.29 24.40
C ALA A 404 -16.16 -34.03 23.12
N ASP A 405 -16.05 -35.36 23.14
CA ASP A 405 -15.72 -36.16 21.96
C ASP A 405 -16.81 -36.09 20.89
N THR A 406 -18.09 -36.10 21.30
CA THR A 406 -19.25 -35.98 20.38
C THR A 406 -19.27 -34.60 19.74
N VAL A 407 -19.07 -33.56 20.52
CA VAL A 407 -18.98 -32.18 20.04
C VAL A 407 -17.79 -32.02 19.08
N TYR A 408 -16.63 -32.59 19.43
CA TYR A 408 -15.45 -32.58 18.55
C TYR A 408 -15.73 -33.23 17.20
N GLU A 409 -16.33 -34.43 17.17
CA GLU A 409 -16.60 -35.14 15.91
C GLU A 409 -17.63 -34.35 15.05
N ARG A 410 -18.64 -33.77 15.68
CA ARG A 410 -19.63 -32.94 14.99
C ARG A 410 -19.03 -31.64 14.42
N SER A 411 -18.14 -31.00 15.14
CA SER A 411 -17.52 -29.73 14.75
C SER A 411 -16.58 -29.84 13.54
N LYS A 412 -16.13 -31.03 13.15
CA LYS A 412 -15.32 -31.26 11.94
C LYS A 412 -16.02 -30.85 10.65
N THR A 413 -17.35 -30.84 10.65
CA THR A 413 -18.18 -30.45 9.51
C THR A 413 -18.77 -29.06 9.65
N SER A 414 -18.41 -28.32 10.70
CA SER A 414 -18.86 -26.94 10.95
C SER A 414 -18.05 -25.94 10.14
N ASP A 415 -18.74 -25.13 9.34
CA ASP A 415 -18.12 -23.99 8.64
C ASP A 415 -17.85 -22.81 9.58
N LYS A 416 -18.55 -22.76 10.73
CA LYS A 416 -18.35 -21.73 11.75
C LYS A 416 -17.01 -21.98 12.48
N LYS A 417 -16.25 -20.92 12.72
CA LYS A 417 -15.03 -20.98 13.54
C LYS A 417 -15.29 -20.45 14.94
N VAL A 418 -14.79 -21.15 15.93
CA VAL A 418 -14.76 -20.74 17.35
C VAL A 418 -13.37 -20.17 17.64
N VAL A 419 -13.27 -18.87 17.77
CA VAL A 419 -11.97 -18.21 17.97
C VAL A 419 -11.67 -18.04 19.45
N ILE A 420 -10.54 -18.58 19.91
CA ILE A 420 -9.98 -18.33 21.24
C ILE A 420 -8.84 -17.35 21.08
N MET A 421 -8.99 -16.18 21.70
CA MET A 421 -8.00 -15.11 21.63
C MET A 421 -7.16 -15.03 22.90
N LEU A 422 -5.84 -15.28 22.75
CA LEU A 422 -4.84 -15.13 23.80
C LEU A 422 -4.19 -13.75 23.70
N ASP A 423 -4.64 -12.79 24.49
CA ASP A 423 -4.12 -11.42 24.42
C ASP A 423 -2.91 -11.24 25.34
N GLU A 424 -1.93 -10.44 24.87
CA GLU A 424 -0.68 -10.13 25.56
C GLU A 424 0.25 -11.36 25.83
N LEU A 425 0.24 -12.34 24.94
CA LEU A 425 1.05 -13.56 25.08
C LEU A 425 2.55 -13.30 25.26
N LEU A 426 3.11 -12.28 24.58
CA LEU A 426 4.51 -11.89 24.70
C LEU A 426 4.81 -11.03 25.94
N ASN A 427 3.80 -10.60 26.70
CA ASN A 427 4.00 -9.84 27.92
C ASN A 427 4.09 -10.73 29.17
N VAL A 428 4.05 -12.06 28.99
CA VAL A 428 4.13 -13.01 30.10
C VAL A 428 5.38 -13.87 30.03
N LYS A 429 5.87 -14.28 31.20
CA LYS A 429 7.06 -15.10 31.33
C LYS A 429 6.92 -16.45 30.62
N PRO A 430 8.02 -17.08 30.15
CA PRO A 430 8.00 -18.38 29.49
C PRO A 430 7.24 -19.48 30.24
N ALA A 431 7.24 -19.44 31.58
CA ALA A 431 6.49 -20.38 32.40
C ALA A 431 4.95 -20.25 32.20
N VAL A 432 4.44 -19.06 31.99
CA VAL A 432 3.02 -18.82 31.66
C VAL A 432 2.75 -19.16 30.19
N GLN A 433 3.67 -18.81 29.29
CA GLN A 433 3.58 -19.19 27.88
C GLN A 433 3.47 -20.71 27.71
N SER A 434 4.16 -21.49 28.56
CA SER A 434 4.13 -22.97 28.46
C SER A 434 2.75 -23.58 28.75
N LEU A 435 1.89 -22.89 29.51
CA LEU A 435 0.54 -23.37 29.83
C LEU A 435 -0.38 -23.47 28.59
N VAL A 436 -0.09 -22.71 27.54
CA VAL A 436 -0.91 -22.71 26.30
C VAL A 436 -0.37 -23.60 25.20
N TYR A 437 0.73 -24.33 25.44
CA TYR A 437 1.38 -25.15 24.39
C TYR A 437 0.43 -26.18 23.78
N THR A 438 -0.28 -26.93 24.61
CA THR A 438 -1.19 -27.99 24.18
C THR A 438 -2.46 -27.40 23.56
N LEU A 439 -2.90 -26.26 24.05
CA LEU A 439 -4.03 -25.53 23.49
C LEU A 439 -3.76 -25.11 22.03
N VAL A 440 -2.60 -24.51 21.77
CA VAL A 440 -2.23 -24.03 20.43
C VAL A 440 -2.06 -25.19 19.43
N LEU A 441 -1.33 -26.25 19.84
CA LEU A 441 -1.00 -27.34 18.92
C LEU A 441 -2.15 -28.35 18.76
N ASN A 442 -2.75 -28.78 19.89
CA ASN A 442 -3.64 -29.92 19.91
C ASN A 442 -5.10 -29.55 20.15
N ARG A 443 -5.40 -28.27 20.37
CA ARG A 443 -6.75 -27.80 20.77
C ARG A 443 -7.26 -28.58 21.99
N MET A 444 -6.40 -28.73 22.99
CA MET A 444 -6.66 -29.56 24.16
C MET A 444 -6.22 -28.90 25.45
N VAL A 445 -6.96 -29.11 26.51
CA VAL A 445 -6.61 -28.74 27.88
C VAL A 445 -6.19 -30.01 28.64
N GLU A 446 -4.98 -30.03 29.22
CA GLU A 446 -4.34 -31.25 29.68
C GLU A 446 -4.62 -31.67 31.13
N ILE A 447 -5.34 -30.84 31.92
CA ILE A 447 -5.47 -31.22 33.33
C ILE A 447 -6.44 -32.39 33.56
N GLY A 448 -6.11 -33.28 34.49
CA GLY A 448 -6.94 -34.43 34.83
C GLY A 448 -7.12 -35.39 33.68
N LYS A 449 -8.35 -35.62 33.23
CA LYS A 449 -8.69 -36.49 32.10
C LYS A 449 -8.23 -35.98 30.75
N GLY A 450 -7.78 -34.72 30.67
CA GLY A 450 -7.65 -33.99 29.42
C GLY A 450 -9.03 -33.65 28.82
N LEU A 451 -9.15 -32.45 28.23
CA LEU A 451 -10.40 -32.00 27.61
C LEU A 451 -10.11 -31.53 26.19
N LYS A 452 -10.69 -32.24 25.23
CA LYS A 452 -10.58 -31.93 23.82
C LYS A 452 -11.56 -30.84 23.43
N LEU A 453 -11.09 -29.79 22.80
CA LEU A 453 -11.96 -28.72 22.30
C LEU A 453 -12.55 -29.09 20.92
N PRO A 454 -13.62 -28.43 20.48
CA PRO A 454 -14.16 -28.61 19.13
C PRO A 454 -13.08 -28.46 18.04
N ASP A 455 -13.20 -29.21 16.95
CA ASP A 455 -12.22 -29.22 15.84
C ASP A 455 -12.16 -27.88 15.09
N ASN A 456 -13.27 -27.14 15.07
CA ASN A 456 -13.38 -25.83 14.48
C ASN A 456 -12.87 -24.68 15.37
N VAL A 457 -12.25 -24.99 16.53
CA VAL A 457 -11.57 -24.00 17.37
C VAL A 457 -10.29 -23.52 16.70
N VAL A 458 -10.09 -22.20 16.64
CA VAL A 458 -8.87 -21.55 16.15
C VAL A 458 -8.28 -20.69 17.24
N VAL A 459 -6.98 -20.83 17.49
CA VAL A 459 -6.29 -20.03 18.49
C VAL A 459 -5.60 -18.85 17.82
N VAL A 460 -5.96 -17.65 18.24
CA VAL A 460 -5.33 -16.39 17.81
C VAL A 460 -4.65 -15.77 19.02
N ALA A 461 -3.40 -15.39 18.89
CA ALA A 461 -2.68 -14.71 19.96
C ALA A 461 -2.19 -13.33 19.53
N THR A 462 -2.02 -12.43 20.50
CA THR A 462 -1.38 -11.13 20.28
C THR A 462 -0.24 -10.92 21.26
N GLY A 463 0.74 -10.08 20.84
CA GLY A 463 1.85 -9.71 21.70
C GLY A 463 2.62 -8.51 21.16
N ASN A 464 3.37 -7.86 22.05
CA ASN A 464 4.29 -6.78 21.68
C ASN A 464 5.71 -7.35 21.54
N GLN A 465 6.46 -6.88 20.56
CA GLN A 465 7.87 -7.24 20.42
C GLN A 465 8.73 -6.44 21.41
N LYS A 466 9.90 -6.99 21.80
CA LYS A 466 10.85 -6.34 22.72
C LYS A 466 11.30 -4.95 22.26
N LYS A 467 11.42 -4.74 20.95
CA LYS A 467 11.78 -3.43 20.40
C LYS A 467 10.75 -2.34 20.71
N TYR A 468 9.51 -2.70 21.02
CA TYR A 468 8.40 -1.77 21.31
C TYR A 468 7.96 -1.75 22.78
N SER A 469 8.48 -2.65 23.61
CA SER A 469 8.02 -2.77 24.98
C SER A 469 9.08 -3.38 25.88
N SER A 470 9.43 -2.67 26.95
CA SER A 470 10.40 -3.15 27.96
C SER A 470 9.89 -4.32 28.80
N VAL A 471 8.59 -4.58 28.78
CA VAL A 471 7.97 -5.71 29.52
C VAL A 471 7.73 -6.94 28.63
N ALA A 472 8.00 -6.83 27.33
CA ALA A 472 7.84 -7.94 26.41
C ALA A 472 8.94 -8.99 26.62
N GLU A 473 8.55 -10.25 26.57
CA GLU A 473 9.43 -11.41 26.60
C GLU A 473 9.58 -12.00 25.18
N ASP A 474 10.63 -12.79 24.98
CA ASP A 474 10.75 -13.56 23.76
C ASP A 474 9.69 -14.66 23.73
N LEU A 475 9.20 -14.97 22.54
CA LEU A 475 8.37 -16.15 22.36
C LEU A 475 9.22 -17.39 22.62
N ALA A 476 8.73 -18.27 23.51
CA ALA A 476 9.41 -19.53 23.76
C ALA A 476 9.47 -20.36 22.46
N GLU A 477 10.67 -20.81 22.08
CA GLU A 477 10.92 -21.56 20.83
C GLU A 477 9.92 -22.72 20.59
N PRO A 478 9.55 -23.53 21.61
CA PRO A 478 8.54 -24.56 21.41
C PRO A 478 7.16 -24.03 21.05
N LEU A 479 6.80 -22.82 21.52
CA LEU A 479 5.52 -22.20 21.20
C LEU A 479 5.52 -21.53 19.81
N GLU A 480 6.64 -20.94 19.43
CA GLU A 480 6.83 -20.37 18.10
C GLU A 480 6.57 -21.41 16.99
N LYS A 481 7.07 -22.64 17.19
CA LYS A 481 6.87 -23.75 16.25
C LYS A 481 5.46 -24.35 16.23
N ARG A 482 4.57 -23.90 17.12
CA ARG A 482 3.19 -24.40 17.25
C ARG A 482 2.15 -23.48 16.60
N PHE A 483 2.49 -22.23 16.37
CA PHE A 483 1.64 -21.36 15.55
C PHE A 483 1.86 -21.66 14.07
N ASP A 484 0.76 -21.81 13.33
CA ASP A 484 0.82 -22.02 11.88
C ASP A 484 1.29 -20.74 11.18
N HIS A 485 0.89 -19.58 11.70
CA HIS A 485 1.28 -18.26 11.17
C HIS A 485 1.73 -17.33 12.28
N ILE A 486 2.79 -16.58 11.99
CA ILE A 486 3.26 -15.45 12.80
C ILE A 486 3.34 -14.23 11.89
N LEU A 487 2.56 -13.21 12.21
CA LEU A 487 2.50 -11.97 11.43
C LEU A 487 3.05 -10.81 12.27
N ASP A 488 4.10 -10.18 11.76
CA ASP A 488 4.60 -8.93 12.29
C ASP A 488 3.79 -7.78 11.69
N MET A 489 3.03 -7.10 12.54
CA MET A 489 2.15 -6.00 12.15
C MET A 489 2.82 -4.66 12.40
N GLU A 490 2.72 -3.80 11.43
CA GLU A 490 3.15 -2.41 11.50
C GLU A 490 1.94 -1.47 11.52
N PRO A 491 2.08 -0.25 12.07
CA PRO A 491 1.03 0.74 11.99
C PRO A 491 0.84 1.18 10.54
N LYS A 492 -0.39 1.08 10.03
CA LYS A 492 -0.77 1.46 8.66
C LYS A 492 -1.93 2.43 8.68
N VAL A 493 -1.67 3.66 8.21
CA VAL A 493 -2.65 4.76 8.23
C VAL A 493 -3.85 4.43 7.36
N GLY A 494 -3.64 3.99 6.13
CA GLY A 494 -4.71 3.65 5.20
C GLY A 494 -5.60 2.53 5.70
N GLU A 495 -5.04 1.43 6.21
CA GLU A 495 -5.81 0.32 6.79
C GLU A 495 -6.54 0.74 8.07
N TRP A 496 -5.95 1.61 8.90
CA TRP A 496 -6.63 2.12 10.09
C TRP A 496 -7.85 2.98 9.72
N ILE A 497 -7.69 3.87 8.74
CA ILE A 497 -8.81 4.72 8.27
C ILE A 497 -9.95 3.85 7.76
N THR A 498 -9.66 2.94 6.83
CA THR A 498 -10.68 2.16 6.13
C THR A 498 -11.23 1.00 6.96
N GLY A 499 -10.37 0.28 7.68
CA GLY A 499 -10.73 -0.92 8.42
C GLY A 499 -11.22 -0.67 9.86
N TYR A 500 -10.95 0.50 10.42
CA TYR A 500 -11.31 0.81 11.81
C TYR A 500 -12.01 2.17 11.96
N ALA A 501 -11.35 3.26 11.52
CA ALA A 501 -11.81 4.61 11.87
C ALA A 501 -13.18 4.94 11.28
N ILE A 502 -13.39 4.63 10.00
CA ILE A 502 -14.69 4.84 9.32
C ILE A 502 -15.76 3.90 9.91
N PRO A 503 -15.57 2.56 10.04
CA PRO A 503 -16.54 1.67 10.63
C PRO A 503 -16.91 2.00 12.08
N GLN A 504 -15.94 2.43 12.89
CA GLN A 504 -16.14 2.82 14.29
C GLN A 504 -16.61 4.26 14.47
N LYS A 505 -16.85 4.97 13.35
CA LYS A 505 -17.31 6.37 13.37
C LYS A 505 -16.43 7.28 14.21
N ILE A 506 -15.12 7.14 14.03
CA ILE A 506 -14.15 8.09 14.58
C ILE A 506 -14.52 9.49 14.10
N HIS A 507 -14.36 10.48 14.96
CA HIS A 507 -14.80 11.85 14.69
C HIS A 507 -14.31 12.35 13.32
N PRO A 508 -15.17 12.95 12.48
CA PRO A 508 -14.83 13.35 11.11
C PRO A 508 -13.57 14.20 11.02
N ALA A 509 -13.36 15.14 11.96
CA ALA A 509 -12.16 15.98 11.97
C ALA A 509 -10.87 15.17 12.15
N VAL A 510 -10.90 14.09 12.94
CA VAL A 510 -9.75 13.19 13.09
C VAL A 510 -9.47 12.48 11.77
N ILE A 511 -10.51 11.96 11.11
CA ILE A 511 -10.35 11.28 9.81
C ILE A 511 -9.88 12.27 8.75
N GLY A 512 -10.47 13.46 8.70
CA GLY A 512 -10.06 14.51 7.75
C GLY A 512 -8.60 14.90 7.92
N TYR A 513 -8.14 15.07 9.15
CA TYR A 513 -6.74 15.34 9.44
C TYR A 513 -5.81 14.19 8.99
N MET A 514 -6.16 12.95 9.34
CA MET A 514 -5.40 11.76 8.93
C MET A 514 -5.30 11.64 7.42
N LEU A 515 -6.41 11.81 6.71
CA LEU A 515 -6.44 11.77 5.25
C LEU A 515 -5.63 12.91 4.62
N SER A 516 -5.72 14.11 5.18
CA SER A 516 -4.92 15.25 4.73
C SER A 516 -3.42 14.96 4.83
N LYS A 517 -2.96 14.47 5.98
CA LYS A 517 -1.56 14.09 6.19
C LYS A 517 -1.13 12.92 5.29
N TYR A 518 -1.94 11.88 5.22
CA TYR A 518 -1.68 10.70 4.41
C TYR A 518 -1.56 11.02 2.92
N ASN A 519 -2.44 11.86 2.39
CA ASN A 519 -2.35 12.31 1.00
C ASN A 519 -1.15 13.24 0.77
N ASN A 520 -0.86 14.16 1.69
CA ASN A 520 0.29 15.04 1.60
C ASN A 520 1.64 14.29 1.65
N SER A 521 1.72 13.18 2.38
CA SER A 521 2.90 12.29 2.40
C SER A 521 2.99 11.36 1.19
N GLY A 522 2.13 11.52 0.19
CA GLY A 522 2.08 10.64 -0.97
C GLY A 522 1.57 9.23 -0.64
N LYS A 523 0.72 9.10 0.39
CA LYS A 523 0.20 7.83 0.93
C LYS A 523 1.32 6.92 1.46
N SER A 524 2.36 7.52 2.06
CA SER A 524 3.44 6.78 2.68
C SER A 524 2.94 6.02 3.92
N GLU A 525 3.34 4.76 4.02
CA GLU A 525 3.16 3.91 5.21
C GLU A 525 4.51 3.67 5.92
N ASN A 526 5.56 4.42 5.56
CA ASN A 526 6.85 4.34 6.22
C ASN A 526 6.75 4.95 7.62
N ILE A 527 7.28 4.27 8.62
CA ILE A 527 7.21 4.68 10.02
C ILE A 527 7.81 6.08 10.25
N ASP A 528 8.83 6.45 9.51
CA ASP A 528 9.46 7.77 9.58
C ASP A 528 8.56 8.91 9.06
N ASP A 529 7.61 8.60 8.18
CA ASP A 529 6.71 9.55 7.54
C ASP A 529 5.34 9.68 8.25
N ILE A 530 5.01 8.72 9.12
CA ILE A 530 3.70 8.64 9.80
C ILE A 530 3.71 9.08 11.26
N GLY A 531 4.70 9.87 11.68
CA GLY A 531 4.83 10.37 13.06
C GLY A 531 3.58 11.07 13.59
N TYR A 532 2.78 11.69 12.71
CA TYR A 532 1.48 12.27 13.06
C TYR A 532 0.45 11.22 13.52
N PHE A 533 0.57 9.97 13.08
CA PHE A 533 -0.33 8.88 13.37
C PHE A 533 0.23 7.94 14.45
N TYR A 534 1.50 7.57 14.31
CA TYR A 534 2.19 6.64 15.19
C TYR A 534 3.66 7.03 15.35
N GLU A 535 4.14 7.03 16.59
CA GLU A 535 5.55 7.21 16.92
C GLU A 535 6.06 5.98 17.67
N GLU A 536 7.22 5.47 17.26
CA GLU A 536 7.91 4.42 18.01
C GLU A 536 8.31 4.95 19.39
N PRO A 537 7.94 4.25 20.49
CA PRO A 537 8.44 4.61 21.80
C PRO A 537 9.96 4.34 21.84
N GLU A 538 10.76 5.37 21.95
CA GLU A 538 12.21 5.23 22.17
C GLU A 538 12.45 4.57 23.53
N VAL A 539 13.09 3.40 23.52
CA VAL A 539 13.42 2.67 24.72
C VAL A 539 14.60 3.40 25.41
N GLY A 540 14.32 4.20 26.43
CA GLY A 540 15.33 4.86 27.25
C GLY A 540 15.30 6.38 27.26
N GLU A 541 14.54 7.06 26.42
CA GLU A 541 14.32 8.51 26.52
C GLU A 541 12.96 8.81 27.15
N GLU A 542 12.98 9.63 28.19
CA GLU A 542 11.76 10.18 28.77
C GLU A 542 11.36 11.41 27.94
N HIS A 543 10.42 11.23 27.02
CA HIS A 543 9.74 12.38 26.40
C HIS A 543 8.86 13.04 27.46
N LEU A 544 9.25 14.21 27.89
CA LEU A 544 8.47 15.02 28.80
C LEU A 544 7.59 15.97 27.97
N ASP A 545 6.33 16.10 28.36
CA ASP A 545 5.46 17.15 27.83
C ASP A 545 5.92 18.54 28.29
N ALA A 546 5.28 19.61 27.80
CA ALA A 546 5.59 20.99 28.17
C ALA A 546 5.51 21.26 29.70
N ASN A 547 4.91 20.36 30.47
CA ASN A 547 4.79 20.43 31.95
C ASN A 547 5.80 19.50 32.66
N GLY A 548 6.73 18.86 31.94
CA GLY A 548 7.69 17.92 32.50
C GLY A 548 7.09 16.58 32.90
N CYS A 549 5.88 16.25 32.43
CA CYS A 549 5.26 14.94 32.60
C CYS A 549 5.64 14.02 31.43
N LYS A 550 5.68 12.70 31.67
CA LYS A 550 5.89 11.71 30.61
C LYS A 550 4.84 11.91 29.52
N GLY A 551 5.27 12.49 28.39
CA GLY A 551 4.42 12.73 27.23
C GLY A 551 3.90 11.43 26.63
N ARG A 552 2.71 11.44 26.05
CA ARG A 552 2.22 10.33 25.25
C ARG A 552 2.82 10.43 23.85
N THR A 553 3.28 9.30 23.35
CA THR A 553 3.57 9.15 21.93
C THR A 553 2.26 9.04 21.14
N ASN A 554 2.25 9.53 19.90
CA ASN A 554 1.10 9.37 19.03
C ASN A 554 0.84 7.89 18.75
N ASP A 555 -0.39 7.47 18.89
CA ASP A 555 -0.84 6.13 18.51
C ASP A 555 -2.33 6.14 18.10
N PRO A 556 -2.81 5.11 17.38
CA PRO A 556 -4.21 4.99 17.00
C PRO A 556 -5.20 5.06 18.19
N ARG A 557 -4.80 4.61 19.38
CA ARG A 557 -5.61 4.67 20.60
C ARG A 557 -5.75 6.10 21.11
N GLY A 558 -4.68 6.90 21.03
CA GLY A 558 -4.70 8.34 21.32
C GLY A 558 -5.71 9.06 20.42
N TRP A 559 -5.68 8.80 19.13
CA TRP A 559 -6.60 9.37 18.15
C TRP A 559 -8.06 8.94 18.38
N THR A 560 -8.30 7.68 18.74
CA THR A 560 -9.63 7.21 19.16
C THR A 560 -10.11 7.96 20.41
N SER A 561 -9.22 8.21 21.38
CA SER A 561 -9.54 8.98 22.58
C SER A 561 -9.85 10.45 22.28
N ILE A 562 -9.16 11.06 21.31
CA ILE A 562 -9.47 12.42 20.82
C ILE A 562 -10.86 12.45 20.19
N SER A 563 -11.19 11.49 19.34
CA SER A 563 -12.53 11.37 18.77
C SER A 563 -13.64 11.42 19.83
N HIS A 564 -13.52 10.61 20.87
CA HIS A 564 -14.47 10.62 21.97
C HIS A 564 -14.52 11.98 22.70
N THR A 565 -13.38 12.64 22.85
CA THR A 565 -13.30 13.96 23.47
C THR A 565 -14.02 15.01 22.65
N LEU A 566 -13.83 15.02 21.32
CA LEU A 566 -14.49 15.97 20.42
C LEU A 566 -16.00 15.79 20.43
N TYR A 567 -16.51 14.56 20.25
CA TYR A 567 -17.96 14.30 20.31
C TYR A 567 -18.57 14.73 21.66
N ASN A 568 -17.88 14.48 22.77
CA ASN A 568 -18.35 14.91 24.07
C ASN A 568 -18.30 16.44 24.23
N PHE A 569 -17.26 17.06 23.72
CA PHE A 569 -17.07 18.52 23.74
C PHE A 569 -18.17 19.21 22.94
N GLU A 570 -18.41 18.83 21.70
CA GLU A 570 -19.43 19.41 20.82
C GLU A 570 -20.84 19.24 21.41
N ARG A 571 -21.15 18.05 21.93
CA ARG A 571 -22.42 17.79 22.61
C ARG A 571 -22.60 18.68 23.84
N ASN A 572 -21.57 18.90 24.65
CA ASN A 572 -21.62 19.75 25.81
C ASN A 572 -21.70 21.24 25.46
N LEU A 573 -21.02 21.65 24.35
CA LEU A 573 -21.10 23.00 23.81
C LEU A 573 -22.52 23.30 23.33
N ALA A 574 -23.13 22.41 22.56
CA ALA A 574 -24.50 22.53 22.09
C ALA A 574 -25.52 22.56 23.25
N ALA A 575 -25.21 21.89 24.38
CA ALA A 575 -26.02 21.91 25.60
C ALA A 575 -25.78 23.14 26.49
N GLY A 576 -24.95 24.12 26.07
CA GLY A 576 -24.65 25.34 26.83
C GLY A 576 -23.80 25.14 28.08
N LYS A 577 -23.17 23.96 28.27
CA LYS A 577 -22.39 23.66 29.50
C LYS A 577 -21.12 24.49 29.65
N TYR A 578 -20.67 25.14 28.58
CA TYR A 578 -19.46 25.96 28.57
C TYR A 578 -19.76 27.47 28.50
N GLU A 579 -21.00 27.88 28.81
CA GLU A 579 -21.38 29.28 28.83
C GLU A 579 -20.47 30.09 29.78
N GLY A 580 -19.90 31.18 29.28
CA GLY A 580 -18.95 32.03 29.99
C GLY A 580 -17.55 31.44 30.22
N LYS A 581 -17.20 30.32 29.51
CA LYS A 581 -15.89 29.68 29.55
C LYS A 581 -15.12 29.91 28.29
N ASP A 582 -13.77 29.88 28.36
CA ASP A 582 -12.90 29.85 27.24
C ASP A 582 -12.93 28.45 26.58
N VAL A 583 -13.70 28.35 25.51
CA VAL A 583 -13.95 27.06 24.83
C VAL A 583 -12.74 26.58 24.07
N GLU A 584 -11.94 27.51 23.51
CA GLU A 584 -10.71 27.18 22.77
C GLU A 584 -9.67 26.59 23.71
N ASP A 585 -9.44 27.21 24.89
CA ASP A 585 -8.53 26.69 25.92
C ASP A 585 -8.94 25.29 26.40
N ILE A 586 -10.24 25.05 26.58
CA ILE A 586 -10.75 23.75 27.02
C ILE A 586 -10.40 22.64 26.03
N ILE A 587 -10.66 22.87 24.73
CA ILE A 587 -10.44 21.84 23.73
C ILE A 587 -8.96 21.67 23.40
N GLN A 588 -8.19 22.76 23.32
CA GLN A 588 -6.75 22.72 23.06
C GLN A 588 -6.02 21.92 24.15
N ARG A 589 -6.31 22.19 25.42
CA ARG A 589 -5.74 21.40 26.55
C ARG A 589 -6.16 19.94 26.51
N SER A 590 -7.42 19.67 26.14
CA SER A 590 -7.92 18.30 26.04
C SER A 590 -7.21 17.50 24.96
N ILE A 591 -6.89 18.10 23.82
CA ILE A 591 -6.09 17.51 22.75
C ILE A 591 -4.63 17.35 23.21
N GLY A 592 -4.02 18.39 23.79
CA GLY A 592 -2.62 18.39 24.24
C GLY A 592 -2.28 17.37 25.31
N THR A 593 -3.28 16.83 26.05
CA THR A 593 -3.05 15.71 26.99
C THR A 593 -2.98 14.33 26.31
N LYS A 594 -3.23 14.24 25.00
CA LYS A 594 -3.40 12.97 24.27
C LYS A 594 -2.40 12.75 23.15
N LEU A 595 -1.88 13.82 22.58
CA LEU A 595 -0.90 13.82 21.51
C LEU A 595 0.38 14.53 21.96
N ARG A 596 1.44 14.33 21.21
CA ARG A 596 2.66 15.12 21.30
C ARG A 596 2.36 16.58 20.93
N GLU A 597 3.05 17.51 21.58
CA GLU A 597 2.74 18.94 21.50
C GLU A 597 2.63 19.49 20.08
N GLU A 598 3.57 19.15 19.21
CA GLU A 598 3.59 19.60 17.82
C GLU A 598 2.34 19.14 17.03
N TRP A 599 1.98 17.88 17.16
CA TRP A 599 0.81 17.31 16.49
C TRP A 599 -0.51 17.74 17.11
N ALA A 600 -0.51 17.99 18.42
CA ALA A 600 -1.65 18.55 19.11
C ALA A 600 -1.98 19.97 18.64
N ALA A 601 -0.96 20.82 18.48
CA ALA A 601 -1.11 22.19 17.95
C ALA A 601 -1.59 22.16 16.50
N GLU A 602 -0.95 21.37 15.65
CA GLU A 602 -1.32 21.27 14.24
C GLU A 602 -2.74 20.71 14.04
N PHE A 603 -3.13 19.69 14.81
CA PHE A 603 -4.49 19.17 14.76
C PHE A 603 -5.52 20.17 15.27
N PHE A 604 -5.20 20.94 16.30
CA PHE A 604 -6.06 22.01 16.78
C PHE A 604 -6.27 23.10 15.73
N ASP A 605 -5.20 23.50 15.02
CA ASP A 605 -5.29 24.46 13.93
C ASP A 605 -6.16 23.90 12.78
N PHE A 606 -6.01 22.62 12.43
CA PHE A 606 -6.85 21.95 11.44
C PHE A 606 -8.33 21.92 11.86
N TYR A 607 -8.61 21.59 13.12
CA TYR A 607 -9.96 21.55 13.69
C TYR A 607 -10.66 22.93 13.64
N ASN A 608 -9.89 24.00 13.76
CA ASN A 608 -10.36 25.38 13.74
C ASN A 608 -10.30 26.06 12.35
N LEU A 609 -9.98 25.32 11.29
CA LEU A 609 -9.96 25.88 9.93
C LEU A 609 -11.33 26.49 9.59
N PRO A 610 -11.36 27.73 9.06
CA PRO A 610 -12.61 28.35 8.65
C PRO A 610 -13.22 27.59 7.46
N THR A 611 -14.47 27.21 7.59
CA THR A 611 -15.24 26.50 6.57
C THR A 611 -16.63 27.12 6.43
N LEU A 612 -17.29 26.88 5.30
CA LEU A 612 -18.71 27.24 5.15
C LEU A 612 -19.57 26.25 5.93
N THR A 613 -20.63 26.75 6.53
CA THR A 613 -21.70 25.92 7.10
C THR A 613 -22.58 25.32 6.00
N PRO A 614 -23.31 24.22 6.24
CA PRO A 614 -24.26 23.67 5.28
C PRO A 614 -25.28 24.69 4.76
N GLU A 615 -25.75 25.61 5.63
CA GLU A 615 -26.67 26.66 5.27
C GLU A 615 -26.04 27.70 4.31
N GLU A 616 -24.80 28.10 4.52
CA GLU A 616 -24.05 29.00 3.64
C GLU A 616 -23.80 28.35 2.29
N VAL A 617 -23.45 27.05 2.26
CA VAL A 617 -23.31 26.28 1.02
C VAL A 617 -24.64 26.23 0.27
N ALA A 618 -25.74 25.90 0.93
CA ALA A 618 -27.05 25.87 0.29
C ALA A 618 -27.48 27.24 -0.27
N LYS A 619 -27.19 28.32 0.44
CA LYS A 619 -27.44 29.69 -0.04
C LYS A 619 -26.52 30.07 -1.22
N GLY A 620 -25.32 29.58 -1.29
CA GLY A 620 -24.34 29.85 -2.35
C GLY A 620 -24.65 29.18 -3.69
N MET A 621 -25.39 28.06 -3.68
CA MET A 621 -25.71 27.31 -4.90
C MET A 621 -26.39 28.11 -6.01
N GLY A 622 -27.21 29.07 -5.67
CA GLY A 622 -27.90 29.95 -6.65
C GLY A 622 -27.21 31.27 -6.93
N LYS A 623 -26.23 31.68 -6.13
CA LYS A 623 -25.59 33.02 -6.18
C LYS A 623 -24.09 32.95 -6.52
N GLY A 624 -23.48 31.76 -6.47
CA GLY A 624 -22.05 31.55 -6.60
C GLY A 624 -21.29 31.77 -5.29
N TYR A 625 -20.04 31.25 -5.26
CA TYR A 625 -19.09 31.38 -4.16
C TYR A 625 -17.99 32.35 -4.56
N THR A 626 -17.47 33.14 -3.62
CA THR A 626 -16.28 33.95 -3.86
C THR A 626 -15.02 33.03 -3.76
N GLN A 627 -13.90 33.52 -4.28
CA GLN A 627 -12.64 32.75 -4.18
C GLN A 627 -12.19 32.52 -2.72
N ALA A 628 -12.63 33.37 -1.81
CA ALA A 628 -12.38 33.23 -0.37
C ALA A 628 -13.22 32.12 0.29
N ASP A 629 -14.35 31.78 -0.35
CA ASP A 629 -15.28 30.73 0.14
C ASP A 629 -14.91 29.33 -0.35
N LEU A 630 -13.86 29.19 -1.17
CA LEU A 630 -13.48 27.91 -1.76
C LEU A 630 -12.21 27.35 -1.10
N PRO A 631 -12.14 26.03 -0.88
CA PRO A 631 -10.96 25.40 -0.31
C PRO A 631 -9.74 25.55 -1.23
N ARG A 632 -8.60 25.96 -0.68
CA ARG A 632 -7.37 26.31 -1.42
C ARG A 632 -6.39 25.15 -1.51
N ASP A 633 -6.38 24.29 -0.52
CA ASP A 633 -5.47 23.17 -0.42
C ASP A 633 -6.17 21.87 0.07
N ILE A 634 -5.42 20.80 0.18
CA ILE A 634 -5.95 19.48 0.57
C ILE A 634 -6.51 19.52 2.00
N SER A 635 -5.86 20.21 2.93
CA SER A 635 -6.29 20.29 4.33
C SER A 635 -7.61 21.04 4.44
N GLU A 636 -7.77 22.16 3.74
CA GLU A 636 -9.03 22.91 3.69
C GLU A 636 -10.15 22.07 3.06
N ARG A 637 -9.88 21.31 1.98
CA ARG A 637 -10.88 20.40 1.38
C ARG A 637 -11.42 19.37 2.34
N PHE A 638 -10.54 18.76 3.15
CA PHE A 638 -10.96 17.83 4.19
C PHE A 638 -11.71 18.50 5.33
N ALA A 639 -11.29 19.69 5.74
CA ALA A 639 -12.00 20.46 6.75
C ALA A 639 -13.42 20.82 6.28
N TYR A 640 -13.59 21.26 5.03
CA TYR A 640 -14.91 21.50 4.43
C TYR A 640 -15.77 20.24 4.40
N MET A 641 -15.24 19.12 3.90
CA MET A 641 -15.98 17.87 3.90
C MET A 641 -16.49 17.53 5.31
N THR A 642 -15.63 17.64 6.32
CA THR A 642 -16.01 17.30 7.70
C THR A 642 -17.03 18.26 8.30
N ALA A 643 -16.94 19.56 8.02
CA ALA A 643 -17.91 20.55 8.48
C ALA A 643 -19.31 20.33 7.85
N LEU A 644 -19.34 19.96 6.57
CA LEU A 644 -20.60 19.79 5.83
C LEU A 644 -21.37 18.50 6.18
N ILE A 645 -20.77 17.56 6.92
CA ILE A 645 -21.46 16.36 7.43
C ILE A 645 -22.65 16.71 8.34
N THR A 646 -22.66 17.88 8.95
CA THR A 646 -23.74 18.35 9.83
C THR A 646 -25.00 18.81 9.06
N ALA A 647 -25.00 18.73 7.73
CA ALA A 647 -26.12 19.13 6.87
C ALA A 647 -27.43 18.42 7.24
N ASP A 648 -28.54 19.12 7.19
CA ASP A 648 -29.88 18.52 7.24
C ASP A 648 -30.29 17.93 5.86
N GLU A 649 -31.44 17.23 5.82
CA GLU A 649 -31.94 16.60 4.59
C GLU A 649 -32.21 17.60 3.45
N SER A 650 -32.50 18.86 3.76
CA SER A 650 -32.74 19.90 2.75
C SER A 650 -31.45 20.47 2.18
N GLN A 651 -30.33 20.32 2.86
CA GLN A 651 -29.03 20.90 2.53
C GLN A 651 -28.07 19.87 1.91
N VAL A 652 -28.32 18.55 2.12
CA VAL A 652 -27.40 17.48 1.72
C VAL A 652 -27.05 17.49 0.24
N GLU A 653 -28.02 17.77 -0.63
CA GLU A 653 -27.78 17.81 -2.08
C GLU A 653 -26.84 18.95 -2.46
N SER A 654 -27.03 20.13 -1.87
CA SER A 654 -26.15 21.28 -2.07
C SER A 654 -24.73 21.04 -1.55
N CYS A 655 -24.61 20.40 -0.39
CA CYS A 655 -23.32 20.06 0.20
C CYS A 655 -22.58 19.01 -0.65
N ARG A 656 -23.28 17.97 -1.12
CA ARG A 656 -22.71 16.97 -2.03
C ARG A 656 -22.22 17.58 -3.33
N GLU A 657 -23.00 18.49 -3.93
CA GLU A 657 -22.61 19.16 -5.15
C GLU A 657 -21.41 20.11 -4.93
N PHE A 658 -21.33 20.78 -3.79
CA PHE A 658 -20.16 21.56 -3.41
C PHE A 658 -18.90 20.72 -3.29
N ILE A 659 -18.97 19.60 -2.57
CA ILE A 659 -17.86 18.66 -2.41
C ILE A 659 -17.43 18.11 -3.76
N ARG A 660 -18.37 17.68 -4.60
CA ARG A 660 -18.11 17.17 -5.94
C ARG A 660 -17.37 18.16 -6.85
N LYS A 661 -17.68 19.46 -6.73
CA LYS A 661 -17.08 20.51 -7.57
C LYS A 661 -15.76 21.05 -7.05
N HIS A 662 -15.59 21.13 -5.74
CA HIS A 662 -14.52 21.89 -5.10
C HIS A 662 -13.58 21.05 -4.24
N CYS A 663 -13.93 19.77 -3.99
CA CYS A 663 -13.09 18.78 -3.32
C CYS A 663 -12.81 17.60 -4.28
N ASP A 664 -12.01 16.64 -3.86
CA ASP A 664 -11.79 15.44 -4.66
C ASP A 664 -13.00 14.50 -4.58
N PRO A 665 -13.34 13.78 -5.67
CA PRO A 665 -14.48 12.85 -5.70
C PRO A 665 -14.48 11.78 -4.59
N GLU A 666 -13.30 11.37 -4.14
CA GLU A 666 -13.13 10.40 -3.03
C GLU A 666 -13.77 10.89 -1.72
N TYR A 667 -13.79 12.20 -1.50
CA TYR A 667 -14.36 12.80 -0.28
C TYR A 667 -15.88 12.69 -0.23
N LEU A 668 -16.53 12.60 -1.38
CA LEU A 668 -17.98 12.46 -1.45
C LEU A 668 -18.46 11.16 -0.83
N SER A 669 -17.74 10.06 -1.04
CA SER A 669 -18.08 8.76 -0.46
C SER A 669 -17.93 8.77 1.07
N ILE A 670 -16.88 9.42 1.58
CA ILE A 670 -16.67 9.57 3.03
C ILE A 670 -17.77 10.44 3.62
N TYR A 671 -18.10 11.56 2.97
CA TYR A 671 -19.20 12.43 3.35
C TYR A 671 -20.52 11.65 3.44
N ASP A 672 -20.87 10.89 2.42
CA ASP A 672 -22.10 10.11 2.34
C ASP A 672 -22.22 9.11 3.51
N ILE A 673 -21.13 8.38 3.82
CA ILE A 673 -21.08 7.43 4.92
C ILE A 673 -21.31 8.11 6.28
N TYR A 674 -20.66 9.25 6.52
CA TYR A 674 -20.78 9.96 7.78
C TYR A 674 -22.11 10.69 7.93
N TRP A 675 -22.61 11.30 6.85
CA TRP A 675 -23.91 11.96 6.85
C TRP A 675 -25.07 11.01 7.07
N ALA A 676 -25.05 9.87 6.35
CA ALA A 676 -26.10 8.86 6.49
C ALA A 676 -26.05 8.17 7.87
N GLY A 677 -24.89 7.92 8.39
CA GLY A 677 -24.73 7.22 9.65
C GLY A 677 -25.38 5.85 9.65
N ASN A 678 -26.26 5.56 10.61
CA ASN A 678 -27.10 4.35 10.70
C ASN A 678 -28.59 4.68 10.44
N ASP A 679 -28.90 5.84 9.89
CA ASP A 679 -30.26 6.27 9.61
C ASP A 679 -30.68 5.73 8.24
N GLU A 680 -31.64 4.78 8.22
CA GLU A 680 -32.13 4.15 6.99
C GLU A 680 -32.71 5.18 6.00
N ARG A 681 -33.39 6.22 6.48
CA ARG A 681 -33.96 7.27 5.61
C ARG A 681 -32.86 8.08 4.93
N LYS A 682 -31.82 8.41 5.68
CA LYS A 682 -30.67 9.12 5.11
C LYS A 682 -29.91 8.23 4.11
N MET A 683 -29.82 6.93 4.35
CA MET A 683 -29.21 5.98 3.40
C MET A 683 -30.03 5.89 2.11
N GLU A 684 -31.36 5.82 2.21
CA GLU A 684 -32.24 5.86 1.04
C GLU A 684 -32.08 7.15 0.26
N LYS A 685 -31.98 8.29 0.96
CA LYS A 685 -31.77 9.60 0.34
C LYS A 685 -30.44 9.67 -0.42
N ILE A 686 -29.34 9.15 0.15
CA ILE A 686 -28.06 9.05 -0.55
C ILE A 686 -28.17 8.18 -1.80
N SER A 687 -28.82 7.03 -1.70
CA SER A 687 -29.05 6.13 -2.85
C SER A 687 -29.82 6.83 -3.98
N GLU A 688 -30.89 7.55 -3.67
CA GLU A 688 -31.64 8.35 -4.64
C GLU A 688 -30.74 9.41 -5.32
N LEU A 689 -29.95 10.14 -4.54
CA LEU A 689 -29.06 11.18 -5.06
C LEU A 689 -27.92 10.60 -5.92
N GLN A 690 -27.45 9.39 -5.63
CA GLN A 690 -26.48 8.66 -6.45
C GLN A 690 -27.11 8.20 -7.77
N GLU A 691 -28.34 7.68 -7.76
CA GLU A 691 -29.06 7.27 -8.98
C GLU A 691 -29.38 8.49 -9.88
N ILE A 692 -29.77 9.61 -9.31
CA ILE A 692 -30.01 10.86 -10.05
C ILE A 692 -28.69 11.34 -10.68
N SER A 693 -27.61 11.33 -9.95
CA SER A 693 -26.28 11.71 -10.46
C SER A 693 -25.85 10.80 -11.61
N LEU A 694 -26.06 9.49 -11.49
CA LEU A 694 -25.77 8.50 -12.53
C LEU A 694 -26.65 8.72 -13.77
N ALA A 695 -27.95 8.96 -13.59
CA ALA A 695 -28.91 9.22 -14.68
C ALA A 695 -28.60 10.52 -15.44
N LEU A 696 -28.21 11.58 -14.75
CA LEU A 696 -27.81 12.87 -15.36
C LEU A 696 -26.51 12.72 -16.20
N HIS A 697 -25.61 11.83 -15.81
CA HIS A 697 -24.38 11.54 -16.55
C HIS A 697 -24.62 10.57 -17.73
N THR A 698 -25.59 9.65 -17.64
CA THR A 698 -25.91 8.69 -18.71
C THR A 698 -26.72 9.28 -19.86
N GLY A 699 -27.28 10.49 -19.71
CA GLY A 699 -28.08 11.16 -20.73
C GLY A 699 -27.32 11.97 -21.79
N LYS A 700 -26.02 12.20 -21.64
CA LYS A 700 -25.18 12.92 -22.60
C LYS A 700 -23.74 12.41 -22.57
N GLU A 701 -23.33 11.71 -23.64
CA GLU A 701 -21.93 11.33 -23.95
C GLU A 701 -21.22 10.49 -22.88
N THR A 702 -21.53 9.20 -22.81
CA THR A 702 -21.12 8.34 -21.69
C THR A 702 -20.36 7.08 -22.06
N GLU A 703 -19.69 6.98 -23.20
CA GLU A 703 -18.81 5.82 -23.43
C GLU A 703 -17.48 5.86 -22.64
N GLY A 704 -17.07 7.05 -22.15
CA GLY A 704 -15.80 7.23 -21.42
C GLY A 704 -15.95 7.31 -19.89
N TYR A 705 -16.94 8.06 -19.38
CA TYR A 705 -17.02 8.42 -17.95
C TYR A 705 -17.68 7.40 -17.04
N ALA A 706 -18.58 6.57 -17.55
CA ALA A 706 -19.29 5.55 -16.74
C ALA A 706 -18.40 4.38 -16.32
N LYS A 707 -17.31 4.10 -17.04
CA LYS A 707 -16.34 3.06 -16.65
C LYS A 707 -15.31 3.56 -15.62
N ASP A 708 -14.99 4.83 -15.63
CA ASP A 708 -13.90 5.39 -14.84
C ASP A 708 -14.37 5.96 -13.48
N GLY A 709 -15.61 6.45 -13.39
CA GLY A 709 -16.24 6.83 -12.12
C GLY A 709 -16.52 5.65 -11.19
N VAL A 710 -16.75 4.46 -11.76
CA VAL A 710 -17.01 3.22 -10.99
C VAL A 710 -15.73 2.67 -10.33
N SER A 711 -14.53 2.95 -10.84
CA SER A 711 -13.31 2.34 -10.29
C SER A 711 -12.70 3.13 -9.11
N ALA A 712 -12.83 4.45 -9.07
CA ALA A 712 -12.48 5.24 -7.88
C ALA A 712 -13.51 5.04 -6.73
N TYR A 713 -14.76 4.72 -7.09
CA TYR A 713 -15.81 4.30 -6.16
C TYR A 713 -15.67 2.85 -5.68
N THR A 714 -14.87 1.98 -6.35
CA THR A 714 -14.88 0.55 -6.07
C THR A 714 -14.29 0.19 -4.71
N ASP A 715 -13.28 0.87 -4.22
CA ASP A 715 -12.70 0.50 -2.92
C ASP A 715 -13.56 0.99 -1.75
N ILE A 716 -14.04 2.22 -1.78
CA ILE A 716 -14.92 2.77 -0.75
C ILE A 716 -16.38 2.32 -0.97
N GLY A 717 -16.82 2.17 -2.21
CA GLY A 717 -18.14 1.68 -2.56
C GLY A 717 -18.34 0.18 -2.34
N GLN A 718 -17.30 -0.66 -2.50
CA GLN A 718 -17.33 -2.07 -2.08
C GLN A 718 -17.34 -2.20 -0.56
N MET A 719 -16.63 -1.33 0.15
CA MET A 719 -16.71 -1.24 1.61
C MET A 719 -18.12 -0.85 2.07
N TYR A 720 -18.77 0.09 1.40
CA TYR A 720 -20.13 0.52 1.69
C TYR A 720 -21.16 -0.57 1.36
N SER A 721 -21.03 -1.26 0.24
CA SER A 721 -21.85 -2.42 -0.15
C SER A 721 -21.67 -3.58 0.84
N THR A 722 -20.45 -3.85 1.29
CA THR A 722 -20.14 -4.88 2.29
C THR A 722 -20.70 -4.51 3.66
N TYR A 723 -20.67 -3.22 4.02
CA TYR A 723 -21.28 -2.72 5.25
C TYR A 723 -22.81 -2.86 5.25
N LEU A 724 -23.47 -2.45 4.17
CA LEU A 724 -24.94 -2.58 4.02
C LEU A 724 -25.42 -4.02 3.95
N THR A 725 -24.66 -4.93 3.33
CA THR A 725 -25.02 -6.36 3.26
C THR A 725 -24.78 -7.08 4.58
N ARG A 726 -23.79 -6.70 5.39
CA ARG A 726 -23.59 -7.24 6.75
C ARG A 726 -24.73 -6.85 7.71
N ASP A 727 -25.19 -5.61 7.66
CA ASP A 727 -26.28 -5.16 8.56
C ASP A 727 -27.63 -5.81 8.21
N LYS A 728 -27.88 -6.16 6.92
CA LYS A 728 -29.05 -6.93 6.51
C LYS A 728 -28.99 -8.42 6.87
N GLY A 729 -27.79 -9.00 7.01
CA GLY A 729 -27.58 -10.41 7.39
C GLY A 729 -27.76 -10.70 8.88
N VAL A 730 -27.64 -9.69 9.75
CA VAL A 730 -27.74 -9.85 11.22
C VAL A 730 -29.17 -9.66 11.74
N ARG A 731 -30.11 -9.13 10.93
CA ARG A 731 -31.49 -8.85 11.36
C ARG A 731 -32.54 -9.93 11.03
N SER A 732 -32.16 -11.11 10.56
CA SER A 732 -33.18 -12.14 10.23
C SER A 732 -33.49 -13.10 11.36
N ASP A 733 -32.83 -13.06 12.53
CA ASP A 733 -33.18 -13.94 13.67
C ASP A 733 -33.22 -13.21 15.00
N GLY A 734 -34.43 -12.86 15.40
CA GLY A 734 -34.91 -12.99 16.79
C GLY A 734 -34.47 -11.97 17.83
N TYR A 735 -35.16 -10.82 17.93
CA TYR A 735 -35.52 -10.22 19.19
C TYR A 735 -36.97 -9.86 19.21
N GLU A 736 -37.83 -10.81 19.56
CA GLU A 736 -39.11 -10.53 20.18
C GLU A 736 -38.90 -10.37 21.69
N ARG A 737 -39.59 -9.34 22.19
CA ARG A 737 -39.51 -8.81 23.55
C ARG A 737 -39.90 -9.83 24.63
N SER A 738 -39.21 -9.84 25.72
CA SER A 738 -39.77 -9.74 27.05
C SER A 738 -38.83 -9.01 28.02
#